data_3cfb7e63fe4788d2f6b11babeed1ef6b
#
_entry.id   3cfb7e63fe4788d2f6b11babeed1ef6b
#
_cell.length_a   1.000
_cell.length_b   1.000
_cell.length_c   1.000
_cell.angle_alpha   90.00
_cell.angle_beta   90.00
_cell.angle_gamma   90.00
#
_symmetry.space_group_name_H-M   'P 1'
#
loop_
_entity.id
_entity.type
_entity.pdbx_description
1 polymer ?
#
loop_
_entity_poly.entity_id
_entity_poly.type
_entity_poly.pdbx_seq_one_letter_code
_entity_poly.pdbx_strand_id
1 'polypeptide(L)'
;MRIIIVGGGIAGMTAALCLLKKNIDVVVIEQAERFREVGAGIQIGANGTIVMRELGLESKLREMGVIPQSWDTRDFETGEMLFATPLGQEAAARYGGLLYNIYRPDLIALLAQALPQDVLRMGARCAEIGQDATSAWVRLASGEVLHADAVIGADGIHSVVRAALWGAEKEQSTNILMWRALIPGERLAGAGIEERGNYWVGPGRTIVSYWVKPGELYSVLASVPSAEVKRESWTESGNIAEFRRSFDGAEPRLQAIMDQIDTAFITGMYYRDPITRWSNGRITLLGDAAHPMVPFLAQGACQGMEDAWALAETLGRATGDIADALLEYESRRRPRTTRIQAGALAMVKLVHESDPARIRVRNGRWKGMSRIDPLAETSWGFAWKYDVIDALKRPPGEVTGLSGVREGFQLARPGSRQAFEMWKQAIKPSDAAQGYDGMRRAYDRFLLSNFPASDGIAVRQGHLAGVPALVADAPEASSDATVLHFHGGGYVLGSTSSSVEYAGRLAKTFGSACISVDYRLAPEHAYPAALEDAVLAYTAIVDRGIAPHRIIVSGESSGAGLALALVMSLRKSGQPLPAGIFAVCPFADLTLSGDSIRTREGTDPAANRDSLTFMAASYFQDRDPSDPLISPLFGDFAGLPPIFLTAATNEALFDDAVRLRDRAIAAGVDVTYHPVDDSVHIFPLFPFLPETSAVLANAAVWGDRVRR
;
A
#
# COMPACT_ATOMS: atom_id res chain seq x y z
N MET A 1 25.24 -14.70 -28.45
CA MET A 1 24.33 -15.34 -27.49
C MET A 1 23.01 -15.57 -28.17
N ARG A 2 22.48 -16.79 -28.05
CA ARG A 2 21.18 -17.19 -28.60
C ARG A 2 20.26 -17.67 -27.49
N ILE A 3 19.00 -17.22 -27.48
CA ILE A 3 18.01 -17.52 -26.43
C ILE A 3 16.78 -18.16 -27.07
N ILE A 4 16.26 -19.22 -26.46
CA ILE A 4 14.95 -19.77 -26.80
C ILE A 4 13.94 -19.31 -25.74
N ILE A 5 12.83 -18.71 -26.17
CA ILE A 5 11.69 -18.37 -25.32
C ILE A 5 10.56 -19.35 -25.61
N VAL A 6 10.10 -20.06 -24.57
CA VAL A 6 8.96 -20.96 -24.65
C VAL A 6 7.70 -20.19 -24.25
N GLY A 7 6.82 -19.91 -25.22
CA GLY A 7 5.57 -19.18 -25.06
C GLY A 7 5.56 -17.82 -25.77
N GLY A 8 4.68 -17.66 -26.74
CA GLY A 8 4.45 -16.43 -27.53
C GLY A 8 3.37 -15.52 -26.94
N GLY A 9 3.19 -15.51 -25.61
CA GLY A 9 2.29 -14.59 -24.90
C GLY A 9 2.87 -13.18 -24.78
N ILE A 10 2.15 -12.29 -24.11
CA ILE A 10 2.57 -10.88 -23.90
C ILE A 10 3.99 -10.83 -23.29
N ALA A 11 4.24 -11.59 -22.24
CA ALA A 11 5.54 -11.61 -21.55
C ALA A 11 6.67 -12.12 -22.46
N GLY A 12 6.45 -13.26 -23.17
CA GLY A 12 7.47 -13.85 -24.03
C GLY A 12 7.81 -12.98 -25.26
N MET A 13 6.81 -12.39 -25.92
CA MET A 13 7.05 -11.48 -27.05
C MET A 13 7.74 -10.17 -26.59
N THR A 14 7.35 -9.65 -25.42
CA THR A 14 8.03 -8.48 -24.84
C THR A 14 9.49 -8.81 -24.51
N ALA A 15 9.77 -10.00 -23.97
CA ALA A 15 11.13 -10.44 -23.69
C ALA A 15 11.96 -10.56 -24.98
N ALA A 16 11.38 -11.11 -26.05
CA ALA A 16 12.03 -11.18 -27.35
C ALA A 16 12.42 -9.77 -27.86
N LEU A 17 11.48 -8.83 -27.82
CA LEU A 17 11.72 -7.45 -28.24
C LEU A 17 12.84 -6.77 -27.41
N CYS A 18 12.83 -6.97 -26.08
CA CYS A 18 13.84 -6.44 -25.19
C CYS A 18 15.24 -7.04 -25.48
N LEU A 19 15.32 -8.34 -25.69
CA LEU A 19 16.58 -9.05 -26.01
C LEU A 19 17.14 -8.65 -27.36
N LEU A 20 16.29 -8.56 -28.39
CA LEU A 20 16.69 -8.06 -29.72
C LEU A 20 17.25 -6.63 -29.65
N LYS A 21 16.67 -5.76 -28.82
CA LYS A 21 17.19 -4.39 -28.56
C LYS A 21 18.62 -4.41 -27.97
N LYS A 22 19.01 -5.52 -27.32
CA LYS A 22 20.37 -5.76 -26.79
C LYS A 22 21.27 -6.55 -27.76
N ASN A 23 20.86 -6.74 -29.01
CA ASN A 23 21.55 -7.54 -30.03
C ASN A 23 21.77 -9.02 -29.62
N ILE A 24 20.83 -9.59 -28.87
CA ILE A 24 20.80 -11.00 -28.50
C ILE A 24 19.89 -11.72 -29.48
N ASP A 25 20.39 -12.83 -30.08
CA ASP A 25 19.61 -13.67 -31.00
C ASP A 25 18.52 -14.43 -30.25
N VAL A 26 17.28 -14.40 -30.73
CA VAL A 26 16.11 -14.95 -30.03
C VAL A 26 15.25 -15.76 -30.98
N VAL A 27 14.75 -16.90 -30.48
CA VAL A 27 13.66 -17.67 -31.09
C VAL A 27 12.56 -17.80 -30.05
N VAL A 28 11.35 -17.40 -30.40
CA VAL A 28 10.13 -17.62 -29.60
C VAL A 28 9.37 -18.79 -30.19
N ILE A 29 9.05 -19.82 -29.41
CA ILE A 29 8.20 -20.93 -29.82
C ILE A 29 6.82 -20.80 -29.17
N GLU A 30 5.77 -20.93 -29.98
CA GLU A 30 4.38 -20.86 -29.55
C GLU A 30 3.61 -22.09 -30.00
N GLN A 31 2.88 -22.73 -29.08
CA GLN A 31 2.16 -23.98 -29.37
C GLN A 31 0.92 -23.80 -30.28
N ALA A 32 0.30 -22.60 -30.23
CA ALA A 32 -0.84 -22.30 -31.08
C ALA A 32 -0.41 -22.12 -32.55
N GLU A 33 -1.19 -22.63 -33.48
CA GLU A 33 -0.96 -22.41 -34.91
C GLU A 33 -1.21 -20.96 -35.33
N ARG A 34 -2.09 -20.26 -34.60
CA ARG A 34 -2.42 -18.84 -34.76
C ARG A 34 -2.93 -18.28 -33.46
N PHE A 35 -2.73 -16.99 -33.23
CA PHE A 35 -3.36 -16.31 -32.10
C PHE A 35 -4.88 -16.31 -32.30
N ARG A 36 -5.61 -16.69 -31.24
CA ARG A 36 -7.08 -16.71 -31.28
C ARG A 36 -7.61 -15.36 -30.80
N GLU A 37 -8.69 -14.91 -31.43
CA GLU A 37 -9.42 -13.67 -31.04
C GLU A 37 -10.27 -13.84 -29.76
N VAL A 38 -9.87 -14.76 -28.87
CA VAL A 38 -10.57 -14.87 -27.57
C VAL A 38 -10.02 -13.79 -26.67
N GLY A 39 -10.77 -12.72 -26.47
CA GLY A 39 -10.26 -11.55 -25.78
C GLY A 39 -11.19 -11.02 -24.71
N ALA A 40 -10.57 -10.47 -23.70
CA ALA A 40 -11.15 -9.55 -22.73
C ALA A 40 -10.37 -8.25 -22.79
N GLY A 41 -10.81 -7.24 -22.07
CA GLY A 41 -10.02 -6.05 -21.82
C GLY A 41 -8.78 -6.40 -20.98
N ILE A 42 -7.69 -5.71 -21.25
CA ILE A 42 -6.49 -5.71 -20.42
C ILE A 42 -6.04 -4.29 -20.13
N GLN A 43 -5.43 -4.10 -18.97
CA GLN A 43 -4.91 -2.82 -18.54
C GLN A 43 -3.38 -2.84 -18.53
N ILE A 44 -2.79 -1.81 -19.10
CA ILE A 44 -1.35 -1.58 -19.04
C ILE A 44 -1.13 -0.36 -18.13
N GLY A 45 -0.69 -0.59 -16.92
CA GLY A 45 -0.35 0.44 -15.96
C GLY A 45 0.89 1.24 -16.37
N ALA A 46 1.17 2.33 -15.67
CA ALA A 46 2.32 3.20 -15.95
C ALA A 46 3.65 2.42 -16.00
N ASN A 47 3.84 1.45 -15.11
CA ASN A 47 5.01 0.57 -15.07
C ASN A 47 5.19 -0.27 -16.36
N GLY A 48 4.11 -0.80 -16.92
CA GLY A 48 4.15 -1.50 -18.22
C GLY A 48 4.34 -0.54 -19.39
N THR A 49 3.70 0.64 -19.35
CA THR A 49 3.82 1.67 -20.38
C THR A 49 5.26 2.20 -20.51
N ILE A 50 6.01 2.31 -19.42
CA ILE A 50 7.42 2.68 -19.44
C ILE A 50 8.21 1.69 -20.32
N VAL A 51 7.98 0.39 -20.18
CA VAL A 51 8.64 -0.63 -21.02
C VAL A 51 8.20 -0.51 -22.49
N MET A 52 6.90 -0.32 -22.74
CA MET A 52 6.39 -0.12 -24.11
C MET A 52 6.99 1.14 -24.78
N ARG A 53 7.22 2.21 -24.02
CA ARG A 53 7.90 3.43 -24.46
C ARG A 53 9.33 3.14 -24.89
N GLU A 54 10.08 2.43 -24.06
CA GLU A 54 11.45 2.04 -24.36
C GLU A 54 11.57 1.13 -25.61
N LEU A 55 10.55 0.34 -25.88
CA LEU A 55 10.44 -0.47 -27.10
C LEU A 55 9.96 0.34 -28.33
N GLY A 56 9.61 1.63 -28.15
CA GLY A 56 9.10 2.48 -29.24
C GLY A 56 7.65 2.16 -29.65
N LEU A 57 6.88 1.49 -28.77
CA LEU A 57 5.52 1.02 -29.04
C LEU A 57 4.42 1.85 -28.38
N GLU A 58 4.76 2.84 -27.53
CA GLU A 58 3.76 3.64 -26.81
C GLU A 58 2.83 4.44 -27.75
N SER A 59 3.33 4.97 -28.86
CA SER A 59 2.49 5.71 -29.83
C SER A 59 1.39 4.82 -30.41
N LYS A 60 1.74 3.59 -30.81
CA LYS A 60 0.78 2.61 -31.32
C LYS A 60 -0.18 2.15 -30.22
N LEU A 61 0.29 1.95 -29.00
CA LEU A 61 -0.56 1.65 -27.85
C LEU A 61 -1.59 2.76 -27.62
N ARG A 62 -1.19 4.02 -27.80
CA ARG A 62 -2.06 5.20 -27.68
C ARG A 62 -3.14 5.26 -28.80
N GLU A 63 -2.80 4.84 -29.99
CA GLU A 63 -3.74 4.82 -31.14
C GLU A 63 -4.80 3.72 -30.98
N MET A 64 -4.46 2.60 -30.35
CA MET A 64 -5.31 1.41 -30.26
C MET A 64 -6.10 1.32 -28.94
N GLY A 65 -5.57 1.91 -27.89
CA GLY A 65 -6.13 1.81 -26.54
C GLY A 65 -6.91 3.03 -26.11
N VAL A 66 -7.54 2.93 -24.96
CA VAL A 66 -8.24 4.03 -24.27
C VAL A 66 -7.42 4.48 -23.08
N ILE A 67 -7.21 5.78 -22.95
CA ILE A 67 -6.62 6.39 -21.75
C ILE A 67 -7.78 6.78 -20.83
N PRO A 68 -8.06 6.04 -19.74
CA PRO A 68 -9.16 6.39 -18.86
C PRO A 68 -8.82 7.68 -18.10
N GLN A 69 -9.84 8.56 -17.94
CA GLN A 69 -9.71 9.81 -17.18
C GLN A 69 -9.53 9.55 -15.69
N SER A 70 -10.18 8.51 -15.19
CA SER A 70 -10.12 8.08 -13.80
C SER A 70 -10.39 6.59 -13.66
N TRP A 71 -10.05 6.05 -12.48
CA TRP A 71 -10.49 4.75 -12.00
C TRP A 71 -11.41 4.97 -10.81
N ASP A 72 -12.70 4.72 -10.99
CA ASP A 72 -13.75 5.03 -10.03
C ASP A 72 -14.23 3.77 -9.30
N THR A 73 -14.03 3.70 -8.00
CA THR A 73 -14.58 2.64 -7.15
C THR A 73 -15.89 3.12 -6.55
N ARG A 74 -16.97 2.36 -6.78
CA ARG A 74 -18.33 2.69 -6.40
C ARG A 74 -18.97 1.59 -5.56
N ASP A 75 -19.90 1.98 -4.72
CA ASP A 75 -20.78 1.04 -4.05
C ASP A 75 -21.73 0.40 -5.08
N PHE A 76 -21.88 -0.93 -4.99
CA PHE A 76 -22.62 -1.72 -5.96
C PHE A 76 -24.13 -1.41 -5.97
N GLU A 77 -24.71 -1.20 -4.79
CA GLU A 77 -26.16 -1.03 -4.61
C GLU A 77 -26.61 0.43 -4.76
N THR A 78 -25.78 1.36 -4.29
CA THR A 78 -26.12 2.79 -4.27
C THR A 78 -25.49 3.59 -5.39
N GLY A 79 -24.44 3.10 -6.03
CA GLY A 79 -23.61 3.83 -6.99
C GLY A 79 -22.76 4.95 -6.37
N GLU A 80 -22.77 5.07 -5.03
CA GLU A 80 -21.98 6.08 -4.33
C GLU A 80 -20.48 5.95 -4.65
N MET A 81 -19.81 7.09 -4.90
CA MET A 81 -18.37 7.13 -5.10
C MET A 81 -17.65 6.85 -3.79
N LEU A 82 -16.89 5.76 -3.73
CA LEU A 82 -16.08 5.37 -2.60
C LEU A 82 -14.63 5.86 -2.74
N PHE A 83 -14.10 5.78 -3.96
CA PHE A 83 -12.73 6.17 -4.25
C PHE A 83 -12.58 6.51 -5.73
N ALA A 84 -11.99 7.64 -6.05
CA ALA A 84 -11.68 8.04 -7.40
C ALA A 84 -10.18 8.29 -7.56
N THR A 85 -9.53 7.53 -8.47
CA THR A 85 -8.12 7.72 -8.80
C THR A 85 -8.04 8.49 -10.12
N PRO A 86 -7.55 9.73 -10.17
CA PRO A 86 -7.33 10.44 -11.42
C PRO A 86 -6.20 9.75 -12.21
N LEU A 87 -6.41 9.47 -13.51
CA LEU A 87 -5.46 8.71 -14.33
C LEU A 87 -4.88 9.52 -15.50
N GLY A 88 -5.22 10.77 -15.60
CA GLY A 88 -4.71 11.65 -16.65
C GLY A 88 -3.25 12.06 -16.45
N GLN A 89 -2.95 13.32 -16.75
CA GLN A 89 -1.59 13.85 -16.70
C GLN A 89 -0.99 13.88 -15.29
N GLU A 90 -1.81 14.04 -14.26
CA GLU A 90 -1.35 14.05 -12.88
C GLU A 90 -0.76 12.67 -12.47
N ALA A 91 -1.49 11.59 -12.77
CA ALA A 91 -0.98 10.24 -12.54
C ALA A 91 0.25 9.94 -13.39
N ALA A 92 0.26 10.38 -14.66
CA ALA A 92 1.40 10.21 -15.55
C ALA A 92 2.65 10.91 -15.03
N ALA A 93 2.53 12.13 -14.51
CA ALA A 93 3.64 12.88 -13.91
C ALA A 93 4.15 12.18 -12.63
N ARG A 94 3.26 11.59 -11.83
CA ARG A 94 3.62 10.93 -10.57
C ARG A 94 4.19 9.53 -10.77
N TYR A 95 3.70 8.77 -11.76
CA TYR A 95 4.08 7.38 -12.00
C TYR A 95 5.01 7.17 -13.19
N GLY A 96 5.34 8.24 -13.95
CA GLY A 96 6.24 8.18 -15.09
C GLY A 96 5.62 7.67 -16.39
N GLY A 97 4.33 7.32 -16.42
CA GLY A 97 3.63 6.81 -17.60
C GLY A 97 2.12 6.91 -17.50
N LEU A 98 1.44 6.84 -18.64
CA LEU A 98 -0.01 6.76 -18.73
C LEU A 98 -0.49 5.31 -18.47
N LEU A 99 -1.74 5.17 -18.05
CA LEU A 99 -2.44 3.89 -18.04
C LEU A 99 -3.27 3.75 -19.32
N TYR A 100 -3.26 2.56 -19.92
CA TYR A 100 -4.07 2.22 -21.10
C TYR A 100 -4.98 1.03 -20.81
N ASN A 101 -6.24 1.13 -21.22
CA ASN A 101 -7.12 -0.01 -21.40
C ASN A 101 -7.08 -0.40 -22.87
N ILE A 102 -6.87 -1.68 -23.17
CA ILE A 102 -6.75 -2.16 -24.54
C ILE A 102 -7.43 -3.52 -24.71
N TYR A 103 -7.94 -3.78 -25.90
CA TYR A 103 -8.38 -5.12 -26.27
C TYR A 103 -7.19 -6.06 -26.35
N ARG A 104 -7.16 -7.15 -25.57
CA ARG A 104 -6.01 -8.04 -25.42
C ARG A 104 -5.50 -8.61 -26.76
N PRO A 105 -6.34 -9.04 -27.72
CA PRO A 105 -5.87 -9.48 -29.04
C PRO A 105 -5.10 -8.39 -29.80
N ASP A 106 -5.50 -7.12 -29.68
CA ASP A 106 -4.81 -6.02 -30.35
C ASP A 106 -3.41 -5.79 -29.77
N LEU A 107 -3.25 -5.90 -28.44
CA LEU A 107 -1.94 -5.85 -27.80
C LEU A 107 -1.03 -7.01 -28.26
N ILE A 108 -1.58 -8.22 -28.36
CA ILE A 108 -0.84 -9.40 -28.87
C ILE A 108 -0.42 -9.17 -30.33
N ALA A 109 -1.32 -8.66 -31.16
CA ALA A 109 -1.02 -8.36 -32.56
C ALA A 109 0.06 -7.26 -32.68
N LEU A 110 -0.01 -6.22 -31.86
CA LEU A 110 1.00 -5.16 -31.81
C LEU A 110 2.39 -5.72 -31.49
N LEU A 111 2.51 -6.56 -30.46
CA LEU A 111 3.79 -7.16 -30.07
C LEU A 111 4.31 -8.13 -31.14
N ALA A 112 3.45 -8.97 -31.73
CA ALA A 112 3.82 -9.90 -32.79
C ALA A 112 4.29 -9.17 -34.07
N GLN A 113 3.63 -8.07 -34.46
CA GLN A 113 4.01 -7.28 -35.63
C GLN A 113 5.33 -6.51 -35.42
N ALA A 114 5.70 -6.25 -34.16
CA ALA A 114 6.97 -5.59 -33.85
C ALA A 114 8.18 -6.54 -33.92
N LEU A 115 7.95 -7.87 -33.90
CA LEU A 115 9.00 -8.88 -34.02
C LEU A 115 9.38 -9.10 -35.48
N PRO A 116 10.67 -9.36 -35.80
CA PRO A 116 11.09 -9.89 -37.10
C PRO A 116 10.37 -11.22 -37.40
N GLN A 117 10.10 -11.48 -38.70
CA GLN A 117 9.29 -12.61 -39.15
C GLN A 117 9.82 -14.00 -38.77
N ASP A 118 11.15 -14.12 -38.62
CA ASP A 118 11.87 -15.37 -38.31
C ASP A 118 11.99 -15.62 -36.78
N VAL A 119 11.63 -14.67 -35.94
CA VAL A 119 11.76 -14.81 -34.50
C VAL A 119 10.65 -15.65 -33.89
N LEU A 120 9.41 -15.50 -34.36
CA LEU A 120 8.23 -16.20 -33.79
C LEU A 120 7.83 -17.44 -34.60
N ARG A 121 7.97 -18.60 -33.98
CA ARG A 121 7.60 -19.89 -34.56
C ARG A 121 6.28 -20.39 -33.98
N MET A 122 5.21 -20.23 -34.74
CA MET A 122 3.86 -20.73 -34.41
C MET A 122 3.75 -22.25 -34.64
N GLY A 123 2.84 -22.94 -33.96
CA GLY A 123 2.63 -24.36 -34.02
C GLY A 123 3.78 -25.21 -33.43
N ALA A 124 4.71 -24.56 -32.70
CA ALA A 124 5.91 -25.19 -32.15
C ALA A 124 5.71 -25.48 -30.65
N ARG A 125 5.11 -26.62 -30.32
CA ARG A 125 4.85 -27.02 -28.93
C ARG A 125 6.10 -27.60 -28.27
N CYS A 126 6.51 -27.00 -27.12
CA CYS A 126 7.54 -27.56 -26.26
C CYS A 126 7.06 -28.87 -25.63
N ALA A 127 7.85 -29.94 -25.74
CA ALA A 127 7.60 -31.24 -25.12
C ALA A 127 8.57 -31.51 -23.97
N GLU A 128 9.84 -31.10 -24.12
CA GLU A 128 10.88 -31.35 -23.13
C GLU A 128 11.94 -30.25 -23.18
N ILE A 129 12.56 -29.97 -22.07
CA ILE A 129 13.71 -29.07 -21.97
C ILE A 129 14.87 -29.75 -21.26
N GLY A 130 16.09 -29.30 -21.54
CA GLY A 130 17.29 -29.76 -20.84
C GLY A 130 18.45 -28.80 -21.01
N GLN A 131 19.52 -29.07 -20.30
CA GLN A 131 20.76 -28.30 -20.34
C GLN A 131 21.97 -29.14 -20.01
N ASP A 132 23.13 -28.68 -20.44
CA ASP A 132 24.45 -29.12 -20.02
C ASP A 132 25.30 -27.95 -19.52
N ALA A 133 26.59 -28.14 -19.32
CA ALA A 133 27.47 -27.06 -18.83
C ALA A 133 27.59 -25.86 -19.78
N THR A 134 27.33 -26.05 -21.06
CA THR A 134 27.62 -25.07 -22.12
C THR A 134 26.38 -24.59 -22.85
N SER A 135 25.28 -25.37 -22.86
CA SER A 135 24.07 -25.09 -23.64
C SER A 135 22.80 -25.52 -22.93
N ALA A 136 21.68 -24.94 -23.37
CA ALA A 136 20.35 -25.45 -23.08
C ALA A 136 19.61 -25.78 -24.37
N TRP A 137 18.61 -26.66 -24.30
CA TRP A 137 17.85 -27.10 -25.46
C TRP A 137 16.36 -27.30 -25.15
N VAL A 138 15.57 -27.22 -26.21
CA VAL A 138 14.13 -27.48 -26.19
C VAL A 138 13.84 -28.56 -27.25
N ARG A 139 13.14 -29.63 -26.85
CA ARG A 139 12.59 -30.62 -27.78
C ARG A 139 11.13 -30.27 -28.08
N LEU A 140 10.82 -30.08 -29.33
CA LEU A 140 9.45 -29.86 -29.80
C LEU A 140 8.67 -31.18 -29.88
N ALA A 141 7.32 -31.10 -29.84
CA ALA A 141 6.45 -32.24 -30.03
C ALA A 141 6.61 -32.90 -31.42
N SER A 142 7.17 -32.21 -32.41
CA SER A 142 7.56 -32.74 -33.71
C SER A 142 8.79 -33.66 -33.67
N GLY A 143 9.53 -33.67 -32.55
CA GLY A 143 10.82 -34.33 -32.39
C GLY A 143 12.03 -33.47 -32.72
N GLU A 144 11.86 -32.28 -33.28
CA GLU A 144 12.94 -31.33 -33.55
C GLU A 144 13.56 -30.84 -32.20
N VAL A 145 14.88 -30.74 -32.17
CA VAL A 145 15.61 -30.21 -31.01
C VAL A 145 16.27 -28.87 -31.36
N LEU A 146 15.96 -27.85 -30.60
CA LEU A 146 16.54 -26.52 -30.75
C LEU A 146 17.57 -26.31 -29.63
N HIS A 147 18.76 -25.83 -29.97
CA HIS A 147 19.83 -25.49 -29.00
C HIS A 147 20.02 -24.00 -28.87
N ALA A 148 20.36 -23.54 -27.66
CA ALA A 148 20.64 -22.14 -27.32
C ALA A 148 21.60 -22.03 -26.13
N ASP A 149 22.05 -20.84 -25.83
CA ASP A 149 22.83 -20.54 -24.65
C ASP A 149 21.98 -20.55 -23.37
N ALA A 150 20.68 -20.22 -23.51
CA ALA A 150 19.69 -20.33 -22.42
C ALA A 150 18.26 -20.52 -22.93
N VAL A 151 17.39 -21.04 -22.05
CA VAL A 151 15.95 -21.24 -22.29
C VAL A 151 15.16 -20.43 -21.26
N ILE A 152 14.17 -19.67 -21.73
CA ILE A 152 13.28 -18.84 -20.92
C ILE A 152 11.86 -19.41 -21.00
N GLY A 153 11.31 -19.87 -19.86
CA GLY A 153 9.92 -20.32 -19.76
C GLY A 153 8.98 -19.11 -19.57
N ALA A 154 8.23 -18.77 -20.62
CA ALA A 154 7.18 -17.73 -20.64
C ALA A 154 5.82 -18.33 -21.03
N ASP A 155 5.61 -19.61 -20.73
CA ASP A 155 4.53 -20.48 -21.17
C ASP A 155 3.30 -20.50 -20.22
N GLY A 156 3.18 -19.45 -19.39
CA GLY A 156 1.99 -19.16 -18.61
C GLY A 156 1.81 -20.02 -17.36
N ILE A 157 0.62 -19.96 -16.76
CA ILE A 157 0.31 -20.62 -15.48
C ILE A 157 0.46 -22.15 -15.54
N HIS A 158 0.27 -22.74 -16.71
CA HIS A 158 0.43 -24.20 -16.94
C HIS A 158 1.82 -24.55 -17.50
N SER A 159 2.84 -23.77 -17.14
CA SER A 159 4.20 -23.86 -17.67
C SER A 159 4.79 -25.27 -17.57
N VAL A 160 5.15 -25.82 -18.74
CA VAL A 160 5.92 -27.07 -18.83
C VAL A 160 7.38 -26.86 -18.40
N VAL A 161 7.93 -25.66 -18.64
CA VAL A 161 9.29 -25.29 -18.20
C VAL A 161 9.35 -25.28 -16.68
N ARG A 162 8.39 -24.64 -15.98
CA ARG A 162 8.30 -24.66 -14.52
C ARG A 162 8.18 -26.07 -13.97
N ALA A 163 7.30 -26.87 -14.56
CA ALA A 163 7.10 -28.27 -14.15
C ALA A 163 8.35 -29.12 -14.31
N ALA A 164 9.14 -28.89 -15.38
CA ALA A 164 10.40 -29.57 -15.58
C ALA A 164 11.50 -29.16 -14.59
N LEU A 165 11.53 -27.89 -14.18
CA LEU A 165 12.50 -27.38 -13.21
C LEU A 165 12.19 -27.77 -11.76
N TRP A 166 10.90 -27.63 -11.34
CA TRP A 166 10.51 -27.69 -9.93
C TRP A 166 9.47 -28.76 -9.61
N GLY A 167 9.07 -29.55 -10.60
CA GLY A 167 7.98 -30.52 -10.46
C GLY A 167 6.60 -29.91 -10.70
N ALA A 168 5.61 -30.77 -10.85
CA ALA A 168 4.23 -30.35 -11.03
C ALA A 168 3.64 -29.90 -9.69
N GLU A 169 3.21 -28.66 -9.62
CA GLU A 169 2.51 -28.09 -8.46
C GLU A 169 1.03 -27.93 -8.78
N LYS A 170 0.19 -28.19 -7.78
CA LYS A 170 -1.25 -27.96 -7.90
C LYS A 170 -1.57 -26.50 -7.62
N GLU A 171 -2.34 -25.88 -8.52
CA GLU A 171 -2.90 -24.57 -8.29
C GLU A 171 -3.90 -24.55 -7.12
N GLN A 172 -3.99 -23.42 -6.43
CA GLN A 172 -4.93 -23.18 -5.36
C GLN A 172 -6.11 -22.36 -5.88
N SER A 173 -7.35 -22.76 -5.52
CA SER A 173 -8.54 -22.01 -5.87
C SER A 173 -8.74 -20.86 -4.90
N THR A 174 -9.13 -19.71 -5.42
CA THR A 174 -9.63 -18.59 -4.58
C THR A 174 -11.08 -18.77 -4.16
N ASN A 175 -11.79 -19.76 -4.70
CA ASN A 175 -13.24 -19.92 -4.62
C ASN A 175 -14.00 -18.71 -5.19
N ILE A 176 -13.42 -18.03 -6.16
CA ILE A 176 -14.04 -16.93 -6.91
C ILE A 176 -14.30 -17.40 -8.34
N LEU A 177 -15.52 -17.18 -8.80
CA LEU A 177 -15.94 -17.30 -10.18
C LEU A 177 -15.91 -15.94 -10.85
N MET A 178 -15.30 -15.85 -12.02
CA MET A 178 -15.25 -14.62 -12.80
C MET A 178 -15.99 -14.79 -14.13
N TRP A 179 -16.84 -13.82 -14.42
CA TRP A 179 -17.53 -13.64 -15.68
C TRP A 179 -16.83 -12.59 -16.52
N ARG A 180 -16.72 -12.83 -17.82
CA ARG A 180 -16.10 -11.89 -18.77
C ARG A 180 -17.04 -11.68 -19.95
N ALA A 181 -17.38 -10.42 -20.20
CA ALA A 181 -18.24 -10.04 -21.31
C ALA A 181 -17.64 -8.87 -22.09
N LEU A 182 -17.97 -8.80 -23.36
CA LEU A 182 -17.71 -7.65 -24.23
C LEU A 182 -19.03 -7.13 -24.76
N ILE A 183 -19.24 -5.84 -24.69
CA ILE A 183 -20.45 -5.16 -25.18
C ILE A 183 -20.07 -4.27 -26.36
N PRO A 184 -20.69 -4.45 -27.55
CA PRO A 184 -20.53 -3.51 -28.66
C PRO A 184 -20.96 -2.11 -28.25
N GLY A 185 -20.18 -1.08 -28.60
CA GLY A 185 -20.40 0.30 -28.18
C GLY A 185 -21.74 0.86 -28.64
N GLU A 186 -22.24 0.41 -29.79
CA GLU A 186 -23.58 0.79 -30.31
C GLU A 186 -24.72 0.49 -29.31
N ARG A 187 -24.58 -0.58 -28.50
CA ARG A 187 -25.60 -0.95 -27.49
C ARG A 187 -25.57 -0.02 -26.28
N LEU A 188 -24.48 0.70 -26.08
CA LEU A 188 -24.30 1.66 -25.00
C LEU A 188 -24.45 3.09 -25.44
N ALA A 189 -24.83 3.30 -26.73
CA ALA A 189 -25.08 4.60 -27.28
C ALA A 189 -26.23 5.30 -26.53
N GLY A 190 -25.98 6.53 -26.06
CA GLY A 190 -26.95 7.28 -25.26
C GLY A 190 -26.97 6.98 -23.76
N ALA A 191 -26.24 5.96 -23.29
CA ALA A 191 -26.12 5.65 -21.86
C ALA A 191 -25.14 6.58 -21.10
N GLY A 192 -24.47 7.50 -21.79
CA GLY A 192 -23.55 8.48 -21.16
C GLY A 192 -22.34 7.86 -20.48
N ILE A 193 -21.84 6.72 -21.02
CA ILE A 193 -20.70 6.01 -20.44
C ILE A 193 -19.40 6.71 -20.84
N GLU A 194 -18.78 7.37 -19.89
CA GLU A 194 -17.55 8.11 -20.06
C GLU A 194 -16.33 7.18 -20.22
N GLU A 195 -15.21 7.71 -20.69
CA GLU A 195 -13.89 7.02 -20.73
C GLU A 195 -13.29 6.94 -19.34
N ARG A 196 -13.93 6.20 -18.46
CA ARG A 196 -13.50 5.90 -17.10
C ARG A 196 -13.42 4.40 -16.88
N GLY A 197 -12.51 3.96 -16.03
CA GLY A 197 -12.58 2.64 -15.45
C GLY A 197 -13.53 2.67 -14.25
N ASN A 198 -14.46 1.73 -14.18
CA ASN A 198 -15.40 1.63 -13.08
C ASN A 198 -15.22 0.31 -12.34
N TYR A 199 -15.27 0.37 -11.02
CA TYR A 199 -15.17 -0.76 -10.13
C TYR A 199 -16.28 -0.70 -9.09
N TRP A 200 -17.38 -1.42 -9.32
CA TRP A 200 -18.43 -1.56 -8.34
C TRP A 200 -18.12 -2.67 -7.37
N VAL A 201 -18.25 -2.40 -6.08
CA VAL A 201 -17.98 -3.34 -4.99
C VAL A 201 -19.18 -3.42 -4.05
N GLY A 202 -19.68 -4.64 -3.85
CA GLY A 202 -20.80 -4.93 -2.98
C GLY A 202 -20.50 -6.08 -2.02
N PRO A 203 -21.49 -6.52 -1.21
CA PRO A 203 -21.33 -7.69 -0.36
C PRO A 203 -21.02 -8.95 -1.18
N GLY A 204 -19.78 -9.46 -1.07
CA GLY A 204 -19.35 -10.68 -1.76
C GLY A 204 -19.28 -10.60 -3.29
N ARG A 205 -19.37 -9.44 -3.92
CA ARG A 205 -19.43 -9.33 -5.39
C ARG A 205 -18.76 -8.07 -5.90
N THR A 206 -18.21 -8.15 -7.13
CA THR A 206 -17.61 -7.00 -7.79
C THR A 206 -17.87 -7.00 -9.28
N ILE A 207 -17.94 -5.81 -9.86
CA ILE A 207 -17.95 -5.62 -11.32
C ILE A 207 -16.93 -4.55 -11.68
N VAL A 208 -16.08 -4.87 -12.66
CA VAL A 208 -15.12 -3.96 -13.28
C VAL A 208 -15.54 -3.73 -14.72
N SER A 209 -15.58 -2.49 -15.18
CA SER A 209 -15.93 -2.21 -16.58
C SER A 209 -15.21 -0.98 -17.13
N TYR A 210 -14.84 -1.03 -18.40
CA TYR A 210 -14.10 0.02 -19.09
C TYR A 210 -14.08 -0.16 -20.59
N TRP A 211 -13.91 0.93 -21.33
CA TRP A 211 -13.67 0.90 -22.77
C TRP A 211 -12.31 0.28 -23.08
N VAL A 212 -12.28 -0.60 -24.08
CA VAL A 212 -11.06 -1.24 -24.62
C VAL A 212 -10.77 -0.84 -26.07
N LYS A 213 -11.80 -0.31 -26.75
CA LYS A 213 -11.71 0.46 -28.00
C LYS A 213 -12.63 1.67 -27.86
N PRO A 214 -12.17 2.88 -28.20
CA PRO A 214 -12.93 4.10 -27.97
C PRO A 214 -14.32 4.05 -28.65
N GLY A 215 -15.40 4.05 -27.88
CA GLY A 215 -16.78 4.01 -28.38
C GLY A 215 -17.19 2.73 -29.11
N GLU A 216 -16.29 1.78 -29.36
CA GLU A 216 -16.58 0.57 -30.17
C GLU A 216 -16.76 -0.69 -29.31
N LEU A 217 -15.94 -0.85 -28.26
CA LEU A 217 -15.95 -2.09 -27.48
C LEU A 217 -15.73 -1.81 -25.98
N TYR A 218 -16.70 -2.27 -25.18
CA TYR A 218 -16.70 -2.12 -23.75
C TYR A 218 -16.53 -3.46 -23.04
N SER A 219 -15.59 -3.56 -22.09
CA SER A 219 -15.28 -4.78 -21.34
C SER A 219 -15.95 -4.77 -19.99
N VAL A 220 -16.53 -5.91 -19.60
CA VAL A 220 -17.11 -6.15 -18.27
C VAL A 220 -16.50 -7.41 -17.68
N LEU A 221 -15.98 -7.30 -16.45
CA LEU A 221 -15.50 -8.40 -15.63
C LEU A 221 -16.27 -8.40 -14.32
N ALA A 222 -16.94 -9.49 -14.02
CA ALA A 222 -17.78 -9.59 -12.83
C ALA A 222 -17.35 -10.80 -12.00
N SER A 223 -17.30 -10.70 -10.67
CA SER A 223 -16.84 -11.79 -9.84
C SER A 223 -17.68 -11.98 -8.58
N VAL A 224 -17.87 -13.24 -8.21
CA VAL A 224 -18.60 -13.68 -7.02
C VAL A 224 -17.92 -14.89 -6.38
N PRO A 225 -18.04 -15.11 -5.07
CA PRO A 225 -17.68 -16.38 -4.45
C PRO A 225 -18.50 -17.54 -5.03
N SER A 226 -17.86 -18.68 -5.24
CA SER A 226 -18.52 -19.88 -5.70
C SER A 226 -17.93 -21.10 -5.00
N ALA A 227 -18.80 -21.99 -4.49
CA ALA A 227 -18.40 -23.29 -3.95
C ALA A 227 -18.07 -24.31 -5.05
N GLU A 228 -18.55 -24.08 -6.27
CA GLU A 228 -18.24 -24.93 -7.41
C GLU A 228 -16.86 -24.55 -7.97
N VAL A 229 -15.94 -25.50 -7.95
CA VAL A 229 -14.60 -25.35 -8.55
C VAL A 229 -14.74 -25.52 -10.05
N LYS A 230 -14.83 -24.43 -10.80
CA LYS A 230 -14.74 -24.46 -12.27
C LYS A 230 -13.28 -24.35 -12.71
N ARG A 231 -12.89 -25.07 -13.78
CA ARG A 231 -11.55 -24.97 -14.33
C ARG A 231 -11.28 -23.57 -14.87
N GLU A 232 -10.03 -23.20 -14.93
CA GLU A 232 -9.63 -22.01 -15.67
C GLU A 232 -9.97 -22.22 -17.16
N SER A 233 -10.78 -21.34 -17.72
CA SER A 233 -11.22 -21.41 -19.12
C SER A 233 -11.40 -20.01 -19.70
N TRP A 234 -10.99 -19.84 -20.95
CA TRP A 234 -11.23 -18.61 -21.71
C TRP A 234 -12.39 -18.74 -22.69
N THR A 235 -12.99 -19.93 -22.80
CA THR A 235 -13.98 -20.27 -23.83
C THR A 235 -15.24 -20.93 -23.26
N GLU A 236 -15.30 -21.22 -21.97
CA GLU A 236 -16.50 -21.81 -21.35
C GLU A 236 -17.60 -20.74 -21.27
N SER A 237 -18.72 -21.01 -21.94
CA SER A 237 -19.87 -20.11 -21.92
C SER A 237 -20.61 -20.17 -20.60
N GLY A 238 -20.88 -19.00 -20.00
CA GLY A 238 -21.67 -18.86 -18.80
C GLY A 238 -23.16 -18.76 -19.08
N ASN A 239 -23.97 -19.15 -18.10
CA ASN A 239 -25.42 -18.97 -18.14
C ASN A 239 -25.79 -17.52 -17.78
N ILE A 240 -26.31 -16.74 -18.73
CA ILE A 240 -26.64 -15.33 -18.52
C ILE A 240 -27.76 -15.13 -17.47
N ALA A 241 -28.69 -16.09 -17.32
CA ALA A 241 -29.69 -16.01 -16.25
C ALA A 241 -29.06 -16.19 -14.85
N GLU A 242 -28.01 -17.02 -14.74
CA GLU A 242 -27.22 -17.13 -13.51
C GLU A 242 -26.42 -15.86 -13.24
N PHE A 243 -25.77 -15.30 -14.25
CA PHE A 243 -25.10 -14.00 -14.16
C PHE A 243 -26.03 -12.93 -13.61
N ARG A 244 -27.23 -12.73 -14.22
CA ARG A 244 -28.18 -11.73 -13.77
C ARG A 244 -28.64 -11.93 -12.33
N ARG A 245 -28.90 -13.18 -11.90
CA ARG A 245 -29.24 -13.48 -10.50
C ARG A 245 -28.09 -13.19 -9.52
N SER A 246 -26.86 -13.45 -9.91
CA SER A 246 -25.69 -13.23 -9.05
C SER A 246 -25.42 -11.73 -8.80
N PHE A 247 -25.86 -10.89 -9.70
CA PHE A 247 -25.66 -9.44 -9.67
C PHE A 247 -26.95 -8.62 -9.56
N ASP A 248 -28.01 -9.24 -9.06
CA ASP A 248 -29.28 -8.55 -8.78
C ASP A 248 -29.12 -7.45 -7.71
N GLY A 249 -29.89 -6.37 -7.82
CA GLY A 249 -29.85 -5.22 -6.92
C GLY A 249 -28.71 -4.24 -7.21
N ALA A 250 -28.15 -4.26 -8.42
CA ALA A 250 -27.17 -3.27 -8.86
C ALA A 250 -27.80 -1.86 -9.00
N GLU A 251 -27.01 -0.82 -8.77
CA GLU A 251 -27.42 0.55 -9.03
C GLU A 251 -27.85 0.74 -10.51
N PRO A 252 -28.74 1.72 -10.83
CA PRO A 252 -29.39 1.78 -12.15
C PRO A 252 -28.45 1.87 -13.36
N ARG A 253 -27.30 2.57 -13.27
CA ARG A 253 -26.35 2.68 -14.39
C ARG A 253 -25.63 1.35 -14.62
N LEU A 254 -25.25 0.67 -13.55
CA LEU A 254 -24.63 -0.65 -13.64
C LEU A 254 -25.63 -1.67 -14.18
N GLN A 255 -26.90 -1.62 -13.74
CA GLN A 255 -27.95 -2.47 -14.25
C GLN A 255 -28.14 -2.27 -15.76
N ALA A 256 -28.17 -1.02 -16.23
CA ALA A 256 -28.29 -0.71 -17.66
C ALA A 256 -27.14 -1.27 -18.51
N ILE A 257 -25.91 -1.30 -17.96
CA ILE A 257 -24.76 -1.93 -18.62
C ILE A 257 -24.94 -3.47 -18.66
N MET A 258 -25.32 -4.06 -17.55
CA MET A 258 -25.48 -5.53 -17.45
C MET A 258 -26.61 -6.06 -18.35
N ASP A 259 -27.66 -5.28 -18.56
CA ASP A 259 -28.76 -5.65 -19.45
C ASP A 259 -28.33 -5.77 -20.92
N GLN A 260 -27.20 -5.15 -21.30
CA GLN A 260 -26.63 -5.25 -22.66
C GLN A 260 -25.75 -6.50 -22.85
N ILE A 261 -25.58 -7.31 -21.83
CA ILE A 261 -24.76 -8.54 -21.90
C ILE A 261 -25.63 -9.71 -22.37
N ASP A 262 -25.35 -10.23 -23.57
CA ASP A 262 -26.01 -11.41 -24.14
C ASP A 262 -25.22 -12.69 -23.91
N THR A 263 -23.88 -12.57 -23.89
CA THR A 263 -22.97 -13.70 -23.72
C THR A 263 -21.85 -13.33 -22.77
N ALA A 264 -21.44 -14.27 -21.94
CA ALA A 264 -20.30 -14.12 -21.07
C ALA A 264 -19.54 -15.45 -20.97
N PHE A 265 -18.24 -15.37 -20.82
CA PHE A 265 -17.40 -16.51 -20.51
C PHE A 265 -17.17 -16.58 -19.00
N ILE A 266 -17.04 -17.81 -18.47
CA ILE A 266 -16.79 -18.04 -17.05
C ILE A 266 -15.46 -18.75 -16.83
N THR A 267 -14.81 -18.40 -15.71
CA THR A 267 -13.56 -19.05 -15.30
C THR A 267 -13.44 -19.04 -13.79
N GLY A 268 -12.93 -20.14 -13.24
CA GLY A 268 -12.45 -20.16 -11.85
C GLY A 268 -11.15 -19.36 -11.73
N MET A 269 -10.96 -18.70 -10.58
CA MET A 269 -9.74 -17.94 -10.29
C MET A 269 -8.79 -18.79 -9.45
N TYR A 270 -7.58 -18.98 -9.99
CA TYR A 270 -6.52 -19.78 -9.38
C TYR A 270 -5.28 -18.93 -9.14
N TYR A 271 -4.48 -19.34 -8.17
CA TYR A 271 -3.18 -18.77 -7.89
C TYR A 271 -2.19 -19.88 -7.50
N ARG A 272 -0.91 -19.53 -7.49
CA ARG A 272 0.16 -20.34 -6.94
C ARG A 272 0.92 -19.51 -5.92
N ASP A 273 1.42 -20.16 -4.88
CA ASP A 273 2.30 -19.49 -3.94
C ASP A 273 3.60 -19.04 -4.65
N PRO A 274 4.20 -17.93 -4.21
CA PRO A 274 5.47 -17.49 -4.74
C PRO A 274 6.55 -18.56 -4.61
N ILE A 275 7.19 -18.93 -5.71
CA ILE A 275 8.31 -19.87 -5.69
C ILE A 275 9.60 -19.18 -5.26
N THR A 276 10.45 -19.95 -4.59
CA THR A 276 11.71 -19.44 -4.02
C THR A 276 12.84 -19.34 -5.04
N ARG A 277 12.71 -20.00 -6.19
CA ARG A 277 13.70 -20.03 -7.28
C ARG A 277 13.03 -20.02 -8.64
N TRP A 278 13.51 -19.17 -9.55
CA TRP A 278 13.06 -19.13 -10.95
C TRP A 278 14.07 -19.75 -11.89
N SER A 279 15.36 -19.69 -11.51
CA SER A 279 16.49 -20.05 -12.35
C SER A 279 17.18 -21.30 -11.86
N ASN A 280 17.58 -22.16 -12.81
CA ASN A 280 18.44 -23.31 -12.59
C ASN A 280 19.42 -23.41 -13.77
N GLY A 281 20.68 -23.08 -13.55
CA GLY A 281 21.69 -23.02 -14.58
C GLY A 281 21.29 -22.10 -15.74
N ARG A 282 21.13 -22.66 -16.93
CA ARG A 282 20.82 -21.92 -18.17
C ARG A 282 19.34 -21.80 -18.47
N ILE A 283 18.47 -22.14 -17.52
CA ILE A 283 17.01 -22.10 -17.68
C ILE A 283 16.40 -21.20 -16.59
N THR A 284 15.51 -20.27 -16.98
CA THR A 284 14.76 -19.43 -16.06
C THR A 284 13.31 -19.26 -16.47
N LEU A 285 12.48 -18.75 -15.55
CA LEU A 285 11.06 -18.47 -15.75
C LEU A 285 10.80 -16.96 -15.86
N LEU A 286 9.70 -16.59 -16.54
CA LEU A 286 9.29 -15.21 -16.77
C LEU A 286 7.75 -15.12 -16.81
N GLY A 287 7.20 -14.01 -16.27
CA GLY A 287 5.76 -13.77 -16.27
C GLY A 287 4.97 -14.83 -15.48
N ASP A 288 3.79 -15.23 -15.99
CA ASP A 288 2.91 -16.18 -15.30
C ASP A 288 3.52 -17.58 -15.11
N ALA A 289 4.57 -17.94 -15.84
CA ALA A 289 5.33 -19.16 -15.56
C ALA A 289 6.07 -19.08 -14.23
N ALA A 290 6.55 -17.90 -13.86
CA ALA A 290 7.25 -17.63 -12.59
C ALA A 290 6.30 -17.26 -11.46
N HIS A 291 5.35 -16.33 -11.72
CA HIS A 291 4.52 -15.66 -10.69
C HIS A 291 3.06 -15.46 -11.16
N PRO A 292 2.31 -16.52 -11.43
CA PRO A 292 0.90 -16.40 -11.82
C PRO A 292 0.12 -15.70 -10.68
N MET A 293 -0.73 -14.77 -11.04
CA MET A 293 -1.45 -13.94 -10.08
C MET A 293 -2.91 -13.75 -10.49
N VAL A 294 -3.77 -13.54 -9.48
CA VAL A 294 -5.17 -13.17 -9.72
C VAL A 294 -5.28 -11.73 -10.26
N PRO A 295 -6.28 -11.41 -11.11
CA PRO A 295 -6.29 -10.16 -11.90
C PRO A 295 -6.70 -8.90 -11.11
N PHE A 296 -6.87 -8.97 -9.80
CA PHE A 296 -7.45 -7.90 -8.97
C PHE A 296 -6.57 -6.65 -8.79
N LEU A 297 -5.33 -6.67 -9.28
CA LEU A 297 -4.45 -5.50 -9.41
C LEU A 297 -4.14 -5.14 -10.87
N ALA A 298 -4.66 -5.91 -11.84
CA ALA A 298 -4.39 -5.73 -13.28
C ALA A 298 -2.88 -5.69 -13.61
N GLN A 299 -2.05 -6.51 -12.93
CA GLN A 299 -0.59 -6.43 -13.00
C GLN A 299 0.08 -7.58 -13.77
N GLY A 300 -0.60 -8.67 -14.12
CA GLY A 300 0.04 -9.83 -14.73
C GLY A 300 0.88 -9.49 -15.97
N ALA A 301 0.29 -8.77 -16.92
CA ALA A 301 1.00 -8.34 -18.14
C ALA A 301 2.13 -7.35 -17.81
N CYS A 302 1.89 -6.38 -16.94
CA CYS A 302 2.90 -5.39 -16.56
C CYS A 302 4.10 -6.02 -15.86
N GLN A 303 3.88 -6.99 -14.97
CA GLN A 303 4.98 -7.72 -14.33
C GLN A 303 5.78 -8.53 -15.34
N GLY A 304 5.14 -9.18 -16.33
CA GLY A 304 5.83 -9.83 -17.42
C GLY A 304 6.64 -8.86 -18.30
N MET A 305 6.16 -7.62 -18.51
CA MET A 305 6.92 -6.59 -19.22
C MET A 305 8.12 -6.10 -18.40
N GLU A 306 7.95 -5.87 -17.09
CA GLU A 306 9.06 -5.54 -16.19
C GLU A 306 10.12 -6.64 -16.16
N ASP A 307 9.69 -7.91 -16.11
CA ASP A 307 10.58 -9.07 -16.16
C ASP A 307 11.38 -9.11 -17.47
N ALA A 308 10.70 -8.91 -18.60
CA ALA A 308 11.29 -8.91 -19.93
C ALA A 308 12.43 -7.87 -20.04
N TRP A 309 12.19 -6.66 -19.54
CA TRP A 309 13.21 -5.62 -19.52
C TRP A 309 14.36 -5.98 -18.58
N ALA A 310 14.07 -6.45 -17.37
CA ALA A 310 15.10 -6.83 -16.40
C ALA A 310 15.99 -7.98 -16.92
N LEU A 311 15.37 -9.00 -17.51
CA LEU A 311 16.10 -10.12 -18.12
C LEU A 311 17.04 -9.64 -19.23
N ALA A 312 16.54 -8.80 -20.14
CA ALA A 312 17.35 -8.27 -21.24
C ALA A 312 18.52 -7.39 -20.76
N GLU A 313 18.30 -6.58 -19.71
CA GLU A 313 19.36 -5.75 -19.13
C GLU A 313 20.43 -6.58 -18.43
N THR A 314 20.06 -7.62 -17.66
CA THR A 314 21.03 -8.48 -16.98
C THR A 314 21.84 -9.31 -17.97
N LEU A 315 21.19 -9.92 -18.97
CA LEU A 315 21.88 -10.68 -20.04
C LEU A 315 22.75 -9.80 -20.94
N GLY A 316 22.27 -8.58 -21.26
CA GLY A 316 23.02 -7.65 -22.10
C GLY A 316 24.27 -7.06 -21.45
N ARG A 317 24.36 -7.08 -20.12
CA ARG A 317 25.56 -6.65 -19.34
C ARG A 317 26.46 -7.82 -18.96
N ALA A 318 26.02 -9.07 -19.15
CA ALA A 318 26.74 -10.23 -18.69
C ALA A 318 28.11 -10.36 -19.41
N THR A 319 29.18 -10.37 -18.63
CA THR A 319 30.57 -10.63 -19.11
C THR A 319 31.09 -11.99 -18.63
N GLY A 320 30.32 -12.71 -17.83
CA GLY A 320 30.64 -14.01 -17.24
C GLY A 320 29.64 -15.10 -17.63
N ASP A 321 29.40 -16.04 -16.72
CA ASP A 321 28.46 -17.14 -16.95
C ASP A 321 27.00 -16.60 -17.07
N ILE A 322 26.28 -17.13 -18.03
CA ILE A 322 24.88 -16.80 -18.26
C ILE A 322 23.98 -17.20 -17.04
N ALA A 323 24.37 -18.25 -16.33
CA ALA A 323 23.66 -18.68 -15.11
C ALA A 323 23.68 -17.60 -14.02
N ASP A 324 24.80 -16.90 -13.86
CA ASP A 324 24.90 -15.78 -12.89
C ASP A 324 24.00 -14.62 -13.29
N ALA A 325 23.92 -14.30 -14.59
CA ALA A 325 23.03 -13.24 -15.09
C ALA A 325 21.53 -13.60 -14.88
N LEU A 326 21.16 -14.86 -15.01
CA LEU A 326 19.81 -15.34 -14.74
C LEU A 326 19.48 -15.30 -13.26
N LEU A 327 20.43 -15.59 -12.37
CA LEU A 327 20.27 -15.45 -10.92
C LEU A 327 20.16 -13.96 -10.52
N GLU A 328 20.93 -13.06 -11.14
CA GLU A 328 20.77 -11.61 -10.93
C GLU A 328 19.38 -11.14 -11.34
N TYR A 329 18.89 -11.51 -12.52
CA TYR A 329 17.53 -11.23 -12.96
C TYR A 329 16.49 -11.67 -11.93
N GLU A 330 16.56 -12.93 -11.46
CA GLU A 330 15.67 -13.49 -10.43
C GLU A 330 15.73 -12.64 -9.15
N SER A 331 16.94 -12.32 -8.66
CA SER A 331 17.13 -11.58 -7.42
C SER A 331 16.51 -10.20 -7.45
N ARG A 332 16.51 -9.55 -8.62
CA ARG A 332 15.93 -8.22 -8.83
C ARG A 332 14.41 -8.24 -8.96
N ARG A 333 13.84 -9.30 -9.53
CA ARG A 333 12.42 -9.33 -9.86
C ARG A 333 11.55 -10.03 -8.82
N ARG A 334 12.02 -11.13 -8.26
CA ARG A 334 11.26 -11.97 -7.33
C ARG A 334 10.68 -11.22 -6.12
N PRO A 335 11.41 -10.34 -5.40
CA PRO A 335 10.81 -9.61 -4.28
C PRO A 335 9.63 -8.74 -4.70
N ARG A 336 9.73 -8.07 -5.83
CA ARG A 336 8.68 -7.22 -6.40
C ARG A 336 7.44 -8.02 -6.78
N THR A 337 7.60 -9.08 -7.56
CA THR A 337 6.48 -9.91 -8.02
C THR A 337 5.79 -10.64 -6.87
N THR A 338 6.55 -11.10 -5.86
CA THR A 338 5.99 -11.68 -4.63
C THR A 338 5.08 -10.67 -3.90
N ARG A 339 5.51 -9.41 -3.80
CA ARG A 339 4.68 -8.34 -3.21
C ARG A 339 3.40 -8.09 -4.00
N ILE A 340 3.47 -8.09 -5.33
CA ILE A 340 2.30 -7.91 -6.20
C ILE A 340 1.35 -9.10 -6.10
N GLN A 341 1.85 -10.35 -6.09
CA GLN A 341 1.02 -11.54 -5.88
C GLN A 341 0.26 -11.48 -4.54
N ALA A 342 0.98 -11.15 -3.45
CA ALA A 342 0.36 -11.01 -2.13
C ALA A 342 -0.69 -9.89 -2.10
N GLY A 343 -0.41 -8.74 -2.71
CA GLY A 343 -1.35 -7.63 -2.85
C GLY A 343 -2.61 -8.00 -3.65
N ALA A 344 -2.45 -8.75 -4.74
CA ALA A 344 -3.57 -9.22 -5.56
C ALA A 344 -4.49 -10.17 -4.76
N LEU A 345 -3.93 -11.09 -3.97
CA LEU A 345 -4.69 -11.98 -3.09
C LEU A 345 -5.37 -11.22 -1.94
N ALA A 346 -4.70 -10.24 -1.36
CA ALA A 346 -5.31 -9.39 -0.33
C ALA A 346 -6.50 -8.59 -0.89
N MET A 347 -6.39 -8.12 -2.14
CA MET A 347 -7.48 -7.42 -2.82
C MET A 347 -8.69 -8.34 -3.03
N VAL A 348 -8.51 -9.63 -3.37
CA VAL A 348 -9.63 -10.60 -3.47
C VAL A 348 -10.47 -10.58 -2.19
N LYS A 349 -9.83 -10.69 -1.03
CA LYS A 349 -10.52 -10.69 0.27
C LYS A 349 -11.21 -9.37 0.55
N LEU A 350 -10.52 -8.26 0.28
CA LEU A 350 -11.01 -6.90 0.55
C LEU A 350 -12.27 -6.58 -0.26
N VAL A 351 -12.29 -6.90 -1.55
CA VAL A 351 -13.40 -6.52 -2.45
C VAL A 351 -14.59 -7.48 -2.38
N HIS A 352 -14.37 -8.73 -1.92
CA HIS A 352 -15.45 -9.71 -1.69
C HIS A 352 -15.86 -9.81 -0.21
N GLU A 353 -15.49 -8.81 0.60
CA GLU A 353 -15.99 -8.74 1.99
C GLU A 353 -17.51 -8.71 2.03
N SER A 354 -18.11 -9.52 2.91
CA SER A 354 -19.56 -9.65 3.05
C SER A 354 -20.10 -9.22 4.42
N ASP A 355 -19.23 -9.06 5.42
CA ASP A 355 -19.61 -8.54 6.73
C ASP A 355 -19.94 -7.04 6.63
N PRO A 356 -21.18 -6.62 6.99
CA PRO A 356 -21.60 -5.22 6.88
C PRO A 356 -20.74 -4.24 7.69
N ALA A 357 -20.19 -4.67 8.85
CA ALA A 357 -19.35 -3.82 9.67
C ALA A 357 -17.99 -3.58 8.98
N ARG A 358 -17.38 -4.64 8.45
CA ARG A 358 -16.11 -4.55 7.70
C ARG A 358 -16.28 -3.81 6.38
N ILE A 359 -17.42 -3.95 5.69
CA ILE A 359 -17.74 -3.17 4.49
C ILE A 359 -17.80 -1.68 4.83
N ARG A 360 -18.47 -1.27 5.91
CA ARG A 360 -18.51 0.14 6.35
C ARG A 360 -17.10 0.68 6.59
N VAL A 361 -16.25 -0.06 7.30
CA VAL A 361 -14.86 0.31 7.56
C VAL A 361 -14.07 0.46 6.26
N ARG A 362 -14.17 -0.50 5.33
CA ARG A 362 -13.53 -0.45 4.02
C ARG A 362 -13.95 0.78 3.24
N ASN A 363 -15.26 1.00 3.13
CA ASN A 363 -15.83 2.09 2.34
C ASN A 363 -15.46 3.46 2.95
N GLY A 364 -15.53 3.61 4.27
CA GLY A 364 -15.13 4.81 4.99
C GLY A 364 -13.64 5.16 4.75
N ARG A 365 -12.75 4.17 4.88
CA ARG A 365 -11.32 4.35 4.58
C ARG A 365 -11.07 4.77 3.14
N TRP A 366 -11.72 4.15 2.16
CA TRP A 366 -11.57 4.52 0.76
C TRP A 366 -12.00 5.96 0.50
N LYS A 367 -13.14 6.39 1.05
CA LYS A 367 -13.59 7.79 0.97
C LYS A 367 -12.56 8.75 1.60
N GLY A 368 -12.00 8.38 2.75
CA GLY A 368 -10.96 9.16 3.41
C GLY A 368 -9.69 9.29 2.55
N MET A 369 -9.19 8.18 2.02
CA MET A 369 -8.00 8.18 1.14
C MET A 369 -8.22 9.00 -0.12
N SER A 370 -9.39 8.93 -0.73
CA SER A 370 -9.75 9.73 -1.92
C SER A 370 -9.69 11.24 -1.67
N ARG A 371 -9.93 11.68 -0.44
CA ARG A 371 -9.88 13.11 -0.04
C ARG A 371 -8.47 13.63 0.23
N ILE A 372 -7.55 12.75 0.67
CA ILE A 372 -6.18 13.16 1.01
C ILE A 372 -5.28 13.02 -0.22
N ASP A 373 -5.11 11.80 -0.70
CA ASP A 373 -4.20 11.47 -1.80
C ASP A 373 -4.68 10.23 -2.54
N PRO A 374 -5.50 10.40 -3.60
CA PRO A 374 -6.00 9.29 -4.38
C PRO A 374 -4.92 8.55 -5.18
N LEU A 375 -3.71 9.12 -5.28
CA LEU A 375 -2.55 8.53 -5.96
C LEU A 375 -1.51 7.95 -4.99
N ALA A 376 -1.83 7.83 -3.68
CA ALA A 376 -0.93 7.25 -2.69
C ALA A 376 -0.57 5.78 -3.01
N GLU A 377 0.62 5.35 -2.61
CA GLU A 377 1.07 3.95 -2.77
C GLU A 377 0.23 2.95 -1.96
N THR A 378 -0.45 3.41 -0.93
CA THR A 378 -1.39 2.61 -0.14
C THR A 378 -2.67 2.20 -0.90
N SER A 379 -2.88 2.76 -2.10
CA SER A 379 -3.96 2.38 -3.01
C SER A 379 -3.41 1.52 -4.17
N TRP A 380 -3.35 2.08 -5.37
CA TRP A 380 -2.82 1.43 -6.58
C TRP A 380 -1.37 1.82 -6.87
N GLY A 381 -0.89 2.89 -6.24
CA GLY A 381 0.40 3.51 -6.52
C GLY A 381 1.58 2.54 -6.36
N PHE A 382 1.58 1.64 -5.37
CA PHE A 382 2.64 0.64 -5.19
C PHE A 382 2.82 -0.28 -6.41
N ALA A 383 1.75 -0.50 -7.18
CA ALA A 383 1.78 -1.31 -8.39
C ALA A 383 2.27 -0.51 -9.60
N TRP A 384 1.87 0.77 -9.73
CA TRP A 384 2.08 1.58 -10.92
C TRP A 384 3.31 2.47 -10.91
N LYS A 385 3.80 2.91 -9.73
CA LYS A 385 4.94 3.84 -9.58
C LYS A 385 6.30 3.21 -9.91
N TYR A 386 6.39 1.89 -9.96
CA TYR A 386 7.66 1.22 -10.14
C TYR A 386 8.20 1.39 -11.57
N ASP A 387 9.36 2.03 -11.68
CA ASP A 387 10.14 2.15 -12.91
C ASP A 387 11.25 1.10 -12.89
N VAL A 388 11.08 0.04 -13.69
CA VAL A 388 12.06 -1.05 -13.80
C VAL A 388 13.39 -0.58 -14.39
N ILE A 389 13.36 0.45 -15.25
CA ILE A 389 14.56 0.98 -15.91
C ILE A 389 15.43 1.71 -14.89
N ASP A 390 14.79 2.53 -14.05
CA ASP A 390 15.51 3.23 -12.98
C ASP A 390 15.98 2.25 -11.89
N ALA A 391 15.14 1.30 -11.50
CA ALA A 391 15.47 0.29 -10.49
C ALA A 391 16.69 -0.55 -10.85
N LEU A 392 16.93 -0.82 -12.15
CA LEU A 392 18.09 -1.60 -12.62
C LEU A 392 19.41 -0.83 -12.66
N LYS A 393 19.39 0.48 -12.48
CA LYS A 393 20.61 1.30 -12.31
C LYS A 393 21.21 1.15 -10.91
N ARG A 394 20.46 0.62 -9.96
CA ARG A 394 20.85 0.46 -8.54
C ARG A 394 21.41 -0.94 -8.26
N PRO A 395 22.23 -1.14 -7.21
CA PRO A 395 22.70 -2.46 -6.81
C PRO A 395 21.56 -3.44 -6.49
N PRO A 396 21.74 -4.76 -6.68
CA PRO A 396 20.79 -5.77 -6.25
C PRO A 396 20.59 -5.74 -4.72
N GLY A 397 19.36 -5.87 -4.25
CA GLY A 397 19.05 -5.95 -2.82
C GLY A 397 18.53 -4.67 -2.18
N GLU A 398 18.62 -3.52 -2.84
CA GLU A 398 17.97 -2.28 -2.40
C GLU A 398 16.48 -2.26 -2.80
N VAL A 399 15.69 -3.13 -2.20
CA VAL A 399 14.24 -2.92 -2.19
C VAL A 399 13.98 -1.83 -1.17
N THR A 400 13.61 -0.63 -1.63
CA THR A 400 13.03 0.38 -0.75
C THR A 400 11.87 -0.28 0.00
N GLY A 401 12.08 -0.52 1.29
CA GLY A 401 11.05 -1.07 2.16
C GLY A 401 9.82 -0.15 2.18
N LEU A 402 8.76 -0.55 2.85
CA LEU A 402 7.58 0.29 3.14
C LEU A 402 7.94 1.65 3.79
N SER A 403 9.18 1.81 4.24
CA SER A 403 9.70 3.04 4.86
C SER A 403 9.85 4.22 3.91
N GLY A 404 9.84 4.03 2.57
CA GLY A 404 10.00 5.14 1.61
C GLY A 404 11.26 6.00 1.82
N VAL A 405 12.28 5.47 2.48
CA VAL A 405 13.49 6.23 2.83
C VAL A 405 14.29 6.60 1.59
N ARG A 406 14.71 7.87 1.50
CA ARG A 406 15.56 8.39 0.41
C ARG A 406 16.91 7.69 0.43
N GLU A 407 17.33 7.17 -0.73
CA GLU A 407 18.63 6.55 -0.90
C GLU A 407 19.77 7.53 -0.53
N GLY A 408 20.75 7.03 0.23
CA GLY A 408 21.89 7.82 0.69
C GLY A 408 21.58 8.83 1.81
N PHE A 409 20.34 8.97 2.25
CA PHE A 409 20.01 9.82 3.39
C PHE A 409 20.51 9.18 4.69
N GLN A 410 21.28 9.94 5.45
CA GLN A 410 21.76 9.56 6.78
C GLN A 410 21.74 10.76 7.71
N LEU A 411 21.30 10.54 8.92
CA LEU A 411 21.45 11.50 10.00
C LEU A 411 22.93 11.63 10.41
N ALA A 412 23.35 12.81 10.81
CA ALA A 412 24.76 13.10 11.09
C ALA A 412 25.24 12.44 12.40
N ARG A 413 24.37 12.45 13.45
CA ARG A 413 24.73 11.93 14.76
C ARG A 413 24.60 10.41 14.85
N PRO A 414 25.56 9.66 15.45
CA PRO A 414 25.49 8.21 15.57
C PRO A 414 24.22 7.69 16.25
N GLY A 415 23.79 8.31 17.37
CA GLY A 415 22.58 7.92 18.07
C GLY A 415 21.32 8.12 17.21
N SER A 416 21.23 9.23 16.49
CA SER A 416 20.10 9.52 15.58
C SER A 416 20.08 8.50 14.43
N ARG A 417 21.24 8.10 13.87
CA ARG A 417 21.30 7.00 12.87
C ARG A 417 20.82 5.67 13.44
N GLN A 418 21.20 5.35 14.68
CA GLN A 418 20.73 4.13 15.35
C GLN A 418 19.21 4.15 15.50
N ALA A 419 18.62 5.24 16.00
CA ALA A 419 17.18 5.39 16.14
C ALA A 419 16.45 5.32 14.78
N PHE A 420 17.04 5.89 13.73
CA PHE A 420 16.53 5.82 12.37
C PHE A 420 16.49 4.38 11.83
N GLU A 421 17.55 3.62 11.98
CA GLU A 421 17.60 2.21 11.57
C GLU A 421 16.64 1.32 12.40
N MET A 422 16.45 1.64 13.68
CA MET A 422 15.45 0.96 14.52
C MET A 422 14.03 1.19 13.97
N TRP A 423 13.66 2.44 13.65
CA TRP A 423 12.35 2.74 13.05
C TRP A 423 12.10 2.02 11.73
N LYS A 424 13.10 1.89 10.86
CA LYS A 424 12.99 1.14 9.59
C LYS A 424 12.56 -0.32 9.79
N GLN A 425 12.84 -0.88 10.97
CA GLN A 425 12.57 -2.28 11.29
C GLN A 425 11.28 -2.48 12.11
N ALA A 426 10.61 -1.41 12.52
CA ALA A 426 9.44 -1.47 13.40
C ALA A 426 8.28 -2.29 12.82
N ILE A 427 7.97 -2.08 11.53
CA ILE A 427 6.93 -2.83 10.81
C ILE A 427 7.50 -3.35 9.49
N LYS A 428 7.51 -4.67 9.33
CA LYS A 428 7.97 -5.32 8.10
C LYS A 428 6.83 -5.46 7.08
N PRO A 429 7.14 -5.62 5.78
CA PRO A 429 6.13 -5.90 4.76
C PRO A 429 5.25 -7.13 5.08
N SER A 430 5.82 -8.16 5.69
CA SER A 430 5.09 -9.35 6.14
C SER A 430 4.09 -9.07 7.26
N ASP A 431 4.37 -8.09 8.13
CA ASP A 431 3.44 -7.68 9.20
C ASP A 431 2.28 -6.88 8.59
N ALA A 432 2.58 -5.95 7.69
CA ALA A 432 1.58 -5.17 6.97
C ALA A 432 0.66 -6.04 6.09
N ALA A 433 1.18 -7.13 5.52
CA ALA A 433 0.38 -8.09 4.76
C ALA A 433 -0.68 -8.82 5.62
N GLN A 434 -0.51 -8.84 6.95
CA GLN A 434 -1.50 -9.38 7.90
C GLN A 434 -2.55 -8.34 8.35
N GLY A 435 -2.58 -7.16 7.72
CA GLY A 435 -3.51 -6.08 8.04
C GLY A 435 -3.21 -5.37 9.37
N TYR A 436 -4.22 -4.71 9.93
CA TYR A 436 -4.06 -3.92 11.16
C TYR A 436 -3.52 -4.73 12.33
N ASP A 437 -4.02 -5.95 12.54
CA ASP A 437 -3.56 -6.81 13.63
C ASP A 437 -2.08 -7.18 13.51
N GLY A 438 -1.61 -7.43 12.30
CA GLY A 438 -0.19 -7.68 12.04
C GLY A 438 0.67 -6.47 12.34
N MET A 439 0.26 -5.28 11.90
CA MET A 439 0.95 -4.03 12.16
C MET A 439 0.95 -3.68 13.66
N ARG A 440 -0.18 -3.82 14.37
CA ARG A 440 -0.29 -3.59 15.83
C ARG A 440 0.66 -4.49 16.60
N ARG A 441 0.62 -5.80 16.33
CA ARG A 441 1.57 -6.75 16.96
C ARG A 441 3.03 -6.42 16.66
N ALA A 442 3.36 -5.97 15.46
CA ALA A 442 4.72 -5.60 15.11
C ALA A 442 5.17 -4.34 15.84
N TYR A 443 4.31 -3.32 15.90
CA TYR A 443 4.57 -2.06 16.59
C TYR A 443 4.76 -2.28 18.10
N ASP A 444 3.85 -3.00 18.76
CA ASP A 444 3.96 -3.34 20.16
C ASP A 444 5.21 -4.17 20.46
N ARG A 445 5.50 -5.18 19.65
CA ARG A 445 6.74 -5.98 19.77
C ARG A 445 7.99 -5.11 19.63
N PHE A 446 8.00 -4.17 18.67
CA PHE A 446 9.12 -3.24 18.48
C PHE A 446 9.36 -2.40 19.74
N LEU A 447 8.32 -1.78 20.31
CA LEU A 447 8.44 -0.93 21.50
C LEU A 447 8.83 -1.76 22.72
N LEU A 448 8.16 -2.86 23.00
CA LEU A 448 8.44 -3.72 24.16
C LEU A 448 9.84 -4.35 24.14
N SER A 449 10.31 -4.74 22.95
CA SER A 449 11.63 -5.40 22.83
C SER A 449 12.79 -4.42 22.93
N ASN A 450 12.59 -3.16 22.51
CA ASN A 450 13.66 -2.15 22.51
C ASN A 450 13.62 -1.24 23.74
N PHE A 451 12.47 -1.09 24.39
CA PHE A 451 12.25 -0.18 25.51
C PHE A 451 11.53 -0.91 26.66
N PRO A 452 12.24 -1.76 27.40
CA PRO A 452 11.66 -2.40 28.58
C PRO A 452 11.38 -1.38 29.68
N ALA A 453 10.40 -1.69 30.54
CA ALA A 453 10.04 -0.82 31.66
C ALA A 453 11.26 -0.41 32.49
N SER A 454 11.36 0.86 32.85
CA SER A 454 12.46 1.40 33.65
C SER A 454 12.42 0.87 35.08
N ASP A 455 13.59 0.58 35.65
CA ASP A 455 13.72 0.18 37.06
C ASP A 455 13.14 1.24 38.00
N GLY A 456 12.51 0.77 39.08
CA GLY A 456 11.96 1.60 40.14
C GLY A 456 10.63 2.30 39.79
N ILE A 457 9.99 1.96 38.66
CA ILE A 457 8.63 2.41 38.33
C ILE A 457 7.63 1.32 38.73
N ALA A 458 6.66 1.66 39.57
CA ALA A 458 5.53 0.79 39.87
C ALA A 458 4.48 0.93 38.74
N VAL A 459 4.12 -0.20 38.14
CA VAL A 459 3.15 -0.22 37.03
C VAL A 459 1.93 -1.02 37.45
N ARG A 460 0.75 -0.46 37.25
CA ARG A 460 -0.52 -1.13 37.51
C ARG A 460 -1.53 -0.85 36.41
N GLN A 461 -2.32 -1.84 36.08
CA GLN A 461 -3.45 -1.68 35.18
C GLN A 461 -4.67 -1.16 35.94
N GLY A 462 -5.53 -0.40 35.24
CA GLY A 462 -6.76 0.17 35.80
C GLY A 462 -7.72 0.62 34.71
N HIS A 463 -8.76 1.32 35.15
CA HIS A 463 -9.77 1.88 34.24
C HIS A 463 -10.13 3.30 34.68
N LEU A 464 -10.39 4.17 33.72
CA LEU A 464 -10.92 5.52 33.90
C LEU A 464 -12.31 5.59 33.24
N ALA A 465 -13.38 5.61 34.02
CA ALA A 465 -14.76 5.57 33.53
C ALA A 465 -15.01 4.43 32.51
N GLY A 466 -14.42 3.26 32.75
CA GLY A 466 -14.55 2.10 31.86
C GLY A 466 -13.47 2.04 30.74
N VAL A 467 -12.75 3.10 30.48
CA VAL A 467 -11.63 3.11 29.51
C VAL A 467 -10.41 2.45 30.14
N PRO A 468 -9.81 1.43 29.54
CA PRO A 468 -8.62 0.79 30.07
C PRO A 468 -7.45 1.78 30.16
N ALA A 469 -6.65 1.68 31.18
CA ALA A 469 -5.50 2.57 31.38
C ALA A 469 -4.38 1.86 32.16
N LEU A 470 -3.16 2.33 31.96
CA LEU A 470 -1.99 1.91 32.68
C LEU A 470 -1.49 3.09 33.51
N VAL A 471 -1.22 2.86 34.78
CA VAL A 471 -0.64 3.85 35.70
C VAL A 471 0.79 3.50 35.98
N ALA A 472 1.71 4.43 35.70
CA ALA A 472 3.11 4.37 36.03
C ALA A 472 3.39 5.36 37.17
N ASP A 473 3.78 4.82 38.31
CA ASP A 473 4.09 5.62 39.49
C ASP A 473 5.63 5.69 39.70
N ALA A 474 6.18 6.91 39.69
CA ALA A 474 7.58 7.12 40.03
C ALA A 474 7.76 7.11 41.56
N PRO A 475 8.96 6.73 42.07
CA PRO A 475 9.29 6.92 43.47
C PRO A 475 9.08 8.40 43.88
N GLU A 476 8.45 8.64 45.03
CA GLU A 476 8.16 9.98 45.55
C GLU A 476 7.24 10.85 44.68
N ALA A 477 6.44 10.21 43.80
CA ALA A 477 5.47 10.93 42.99
C ALA A 477 4.43 11.64 43.83
N SER A 478 4.10 12.91 43.47
CA SER A 478 3.03 13.65 44.09
C SER A 478 1.69 12.97 43.89
N SER A 479 0.89 12.86 44.94
CA SER A 479 -0.45 12.23 44.90
C SER A 479 -1.54 13.19 44.44
N ASP A 480 -1.26 14.51 44.39
CA ASP A 480 -2.22 15.57 44.05
C ASP A 480 -2.05 16.11 42.59
N ALA A 481 -1.15 15.50 41.84
CA ALA A 481 -0.89 15.82 40.44
C ALA A 481 -0.79 14.56 39.58
N THR A 482 -1.03 14.69 38.28
CA THR A 482 -0.89 13.56 37.35
C THR A 482 -0.57 14.04 35.92
N VAL A 483 -0.01 13.11 35.15
CA VAL A 483 0.09 13.24 33.70
C VAL A 483 -0.94 12.31 33.07
N LEU A 484 -1.84 12.84 32.24
CA LEU A 484 -2.73 12.06 31.39
C LEU A 484 -2.10 11.94 30.01
N HIS A 485 -1.73 10.74 29.63
CA HIS A 485 -0.91 10.47 28.44
C HIS A 485 -1.67 9.66 27.38
N PHE A 486 -1.52 10.07 26.11
CA PHE A 486 -2.05 9.40 24.93
C PHE A 486 -0.90 8.96 24.04
N HIS A 487 -0.80 7.65 23.79
CA HIS A 487 0.26 7.09 22.96
C HIS A 487 0.11 7.44 21.46
N GLY A 488 1.21 7.39 20.73
CA GLY A 488 1.26 7.54 19.28
C GLY A 488 0.76 6.29 18.52
N GLY A 489 0.95 6.31 17.20
CA GLY A 489 0.57 5.19 16.32
C GLY A 489 -0.51 5.54 15.30
N GLY A 490 -0.69 6.84 14.98
CA GLY A 490 -1.58 7.31 13.92
C GLY A 490 -3.06 6.99 14.17
N TYR A 491 -3.50 6.86 15.42
CA TYR A 491 -4.83 6.41 15.85
C TYR A 491 -5.16 4.94 15.48
N VAL A 492 -4.25 4.18 14.89
CA VAL A 492 -4.48 2.81 14.41
C VAL A 492 -3.58 1.76 15.08
N LEU A 493 -2.47 2.19 15.67
CA LEU A 493 -1.45 1.36 16.31
C LEU A 493 -1.23 1.79 17.75
N GLY A 494 -0.46 0.97 18.49
CA GLY A 494 -0.06 1.24 19.86
C GLY A 494 -1.04 0.71 20.89
N SER A 495 -0.56 0.66 22.13
CA SER A 495 -1.30 0.24 23.32
C SER A 495 -0.66 0.82 24.57
N THR A 496 -1.36 0.77 25.70
CA THR A 496 -0.75 1.12 26.98
C THR A 496 0.41 0.20 27.36
N SER A 497 0.35 -1.06 26.94
CA SER A 497 1.43 -2.02 27.18
C SER A 497 2.73 -1.63 26.47
N SER A 498 2.63 -1.13 25.21
CA SER A 498 3.80 -0.70 24.45
C SER A 498 4.35 0.66 24.90
N SER A 499 3.60 1.46 25.64
CA SER A 499 4.03 2.77 26.16
C SER A 499 4.52 2.76 27.60
N VAL A 500 4.66 1.60 28.24
CA VAL A 500 5.05 1.46 29.68
C VAL A 500 6.32 2.21 30.02
N GLU A 501 7.38 2.06 29.24
CA GLU A 501 8.68 2.66 29.50
C GLU A 501 8.57 4.19 29.42
N TYR A 502 7.92 4.69 28.35
CA TYR A 502 7.78 6.13 28.16
C TYR A 502 6.87 6.78 29.22
N ALA A 503 5.78 6.12 29.59
CA ALA A 503 4.92 6.55 30.70
C ALA A 503 5.71 6.63 32.03
N GLY A 504 6.60 5.68 32.28
CA GLY A 504 7.50 5.68 33.44
C GLY A 504 8.47 6.87 33.44
N ARG A 505 9.03 7.21 32.27
CA ARG A 505 9.88 8.41 32.13
C ARG A 505 9.12 9.71 32.32
N LEU A 506 7.89 9.79 31.81
CA LEU A 506 7.02 10.94 32.03
C LEU A 506 6.67 11.08 33.51
N ALA A 507 6.39 9.98 34.21
CA ALA A 507 6.15 10.00 35.65
C ALA A 507 7.35 10.58 36.42
N LYS A 508 8.57 10.14 36.10
CA LYS A 508 9.83 10.69 36.68
C LYS A 508 10.00 12.16 36.30
N THR A 509 9.81 12.52 35.04
CA THR A 509 9.99 13.85 34.52
C THR A 509 9.10 14.89 35.25
N PHE A 510 7.85 14.54 35.45
CA PHE A 510 6.88 15.46 36.07
C PHE A 510 6.67 15.22 37.56
N GLY A 511 7.38 14.31 38.20
CA GLY A 511 7.28 14.03 39.64
C GLY A 511 5.86 13.62 40.07
N SER A 512 5.10 12.95 39.23
CA SER A 512 3.72 12.57 39.47
C SER A 512 3.37 11.28 38.76
N ALA A 513 2.27 10.62 39.10
CA ALA A 513 1.79 9.49 38.35
C ALA A 513 1.57 9.86 36.87
N CYS A 514 1.92 8.94 35.94
CA CYS A 514 1.54 9.02 34.53
C CYS A 514 0.47 7.96 34.23
N ILE A 515 -0.68 8.39 33.75
CA ILE A 515 -1.79 7.53 33.36
C ILE A 515 -1.86 7.50 31.84
N SER A 516 -1.41 6.39 31.25
CA SER A 516 -1.50 6.15 29.81
C SER A 516 -2.84 5.48 29.50
N VAL A 517 -3.58 6.01 28.53
CA VAL A 517 -4.93 5.58 28.17
C VAL A 517 -4.89 4.65 26.97
N ASP A 518 -5.57 3.50 27.09
CA ASP A 518 -5.76 2.54 25.99
C ASP A 518 -7.04 2.90 25.23
N TYR A 519 -6.97 4.02 24.50
CA TYR A 519 -8.11 4.54 23.76
C TYR A 519 -8.44 3.66 22.55
N ARG A 520 -9.72 3.62 22.18
CA ARG A 520 -10.21 2.81 21.05
C ARG A 520 -9.57 3.22 19.73
N LEU A 521 -9.04 2.24 19.00
CA LEU A 521 -8.30 2.44 17.76
C LEU A 521 -9.17 2.33 16.51
N ALA A 522 -8.86 3.11 15.51
CA ALA A 522 -9.35 2.98 14.16
C ALA A 522 -8.66 1.79 13.43
N PRO A 523 -9.28 1.24 12.38
CA PRO A 523 -10.54 1.66 11.76
C PRO A 523 -11.80 1.12 12.44
N GLU A 524 -11.66 0.17 13.38
CA GLU A 524 -12.79 -0.47 14.08
C GLU A 524 -13.60 0.56 14.87
N HIS A 525 -12.88 1.52 15.47
CA HIS A 525 -13.44 2.61 16.24
C HIS A 525 -12.90 3.94 15.70
N ALA A 526 -13.47 4.38 14.57
CA ALA A 526 -13.12 5.66 13.96
C ALA A 526 -13.51 6.86 14.84
N TYR A 527 -13.10 8.06 14.43
CA TYR A 527 -13.56 9.31 15.07
C TYR A 527 -15.10 9.32 15.24
N PRO A 528 -15.63 9.66 16.42
CA PRO A 528 -14.95 10.33 17.56
C PRO A 528 -14.48 9.40 18.70
N ALA A 529 -14.42 8.08 18.53
CA ALA A 529 -14.23 7.11 19.62
C ALA A 529 -13.02 7.41 20.53
N ALA A 530 -11.84 7.67 19.96
CA ALA A 530 -10.64 8.00 20.74
C ALA A 530 -10.81 9.31 21.53
N LEU A 531 -11.47 10.31 20.95
CA LEU A 531 -11.75 11.59 21.65
C LEU A 531 -12.75 11.40 22.79
N GLU A 532 -13.78 10.59 22.60
CA GLU A 532 -14.73 10.23 23.68
C GLU A 532 -14.01 9.57 24.84
N ASP A 533 -13.12 8.61 24.56
CA ASP A 533 -12.33 7.93 25.58
C ASP A 533 -11.39 8.91 26.31
N ALA A 534 -10.78 9.86 25.58
CA ALA A 534 -9.93 10.88 26.18
C ALA A 534 -10.72 11.82 27.11
N VAL A 535 -11.93 12.23 26.72
CA VAL A 535 -12.81 13.06 27.56
C VAL A 535 -13.25 12.29 28.80
N LEU A 536 -13.67 11.03 28.66
CA LEU A 536 -14.05 10.17 29.79
C LEU A 536 -12.87 9.98 30.77
N ALA A 537 -11.68 9.73 30.25
CA ALA A 537 -10.49 9.56 31.07
C ALA A 537 -10.13 10.84 31.85
N TYR A 538 -10.14 12.00 31.19
CA TYR A 538 -9.88 13.28 31.85
C TYR A 538 -10.91 13.56 32.94
N THR A 539 -12.19 13.45 32.62
CA THR A 539 -13.29 13.71 33.58
C THR A 539 -13.18 12.78 34.80
N ALA A 540 -12.87 11.48 34.57
CA ALA A 540 -12.70 10.53 35.66
C ALA A 540 -11.52 10.87 36.61
N ILE A 541 -10.47 11.51 36.11
CA ILE A 541 -9.35 11.99 36.93
C ILE A 541 -9.81 13.17 37.80
N VAL A 542 -10.54 14.12 37.22
CA VAL A 542 -11.10 15.27 37.95
C VAL A 542 -12.09 14.80 39.02
N ASP A 543 -12.99 13.86 38.68
CA ASP A 543 -13.97 13.32 39.63
C ASP A 543 -13.32 12.54 40.78
N ARG A 544 -12.09 12.03 40.61
CA ARG A 544 -11.29 11.41 41.69
C ARG A 544 -10.59 12.44 42.58
N GLY A 545 -10.80 13.74 42.35
CA GLY A 545 -10.32 14.81 43.18
C GLY A 545 -8.98 15.43 42.78
N ILE A 546 -8.40 15.08 41.63
CA ILE A 546 -7.22 15.74 41.08
C ILE A 546 -7.69 17.08 40.48
N ALA A 547 -7.17 18.19 41.02
CA ALA A 547 -7.53 19.49 40.52
C ALA A 547 -7.06 19.71 39.07
N PRO A 548 -7.89 20.27 38.17
CA PRO A 548 -7.53 20.49 36.76
C PRO A 548 -6.18 21.14 36.52
N HIS A 549 -5.84 22.19 37.29
CA HIS A 549 -4.53 22.87 37.21
C HIS A 549 -3.35 22.04 37.71
N ARG A 550 -3.58 20.81 38.21
CA ARG A 550 -2.54 19.82 38.57
C ARG A 550 -2.40 18.72 37.55
N ILE A 551 -3.18 18.74 36.46
CA ILE A 551 -3.15 17.76 35.39
C ILE A 551 -2.35 18.30 34.20
N ILE A 552 -1.32 17.58 33.74
CA ILE A 552 -0.69 17.83 32.46
C ILE A 552 -1.25 16.78 31.48
N VAL A 553 -1.75 17.25 30.32
CA VAL A 553 -2.15 16.35 29.23
C VAL A 553 -0.99 16.19 28.27
N SER A 554 -0.60 14.95 27.99
CA SER A 554 0.57 14.62 27.18
C SER A 554 0.21 13.69 26.02
N GLY A 555 0.97 13.78 24.95
CA GLY A 555 0.90 12.80 23.87
C GLY A 555 2.02 12.97 22.86
N GLU A 556 2.28 11.89 22.12
CA GLU A 556 3.20 11.92 21.00
C GLU A 556 2.50 11.54 19.69
N SER A 557 2.91 12.13 18.57
CA SER A 557 2.33 11.90 17.24
C SER A 557 0.80 12.11 17.23
N SER A 558 0.02 11.10 16.89
CA SER A 558 -1.45 11.12 16.98
C SER A 558 -1.96 11.35 18.40
N GLY A 559 -1.26 10.85 19.42
CA GLY A 559 -1.59 11.12 20.82
C GLY A 559 -1.46 12.61 21.17
N ALA A 560 -0.52 13.33 20.57
CA ALA A 560 -0.42 14.79 20.74
C ALA A 560 -1.57 15.52 20.03
N GLY A 561 -1.98 15.04 18.85
CA GLY A 561 -3.21 15.50 18.19
C GLY A 561 -4.45 15.27 19.07
N LEU A 562 -4.57 14.08 19.67
CA LEU A 562 -5.67 13.74 20.58
C LEU A 562 -5.67 14.62 21.85
N ALA A 563 -4.50 14.90 22.42
CA ALA A 563 -4.35 15.79 23.59
C ALA A 563 -4.87 17.20 23.28
N LEU A 564 -4.54 17.75 22.12
CA LEU A 564 -5.03 19.05 21.67
C LEU A 564 -6.55 19.04 21.43
N ALA A 565 -7.05 18.00 20.74
CA ALA A 565 -8.48 17.82 20.47
C ALA A 565 -9.29 17.69 21.76
N LEU A 566 -8.77 16.93 22.74
CA LEU A 566 -9.35 16.85 24.09
C LEU A 566 -9.53 18.21 24.71
N VAL A 567 -8.44 19.02 24.79
CA VAL A 567 -8.49 20.31 25.46
C VAL A 567 -9.41 21.29 24.73
N MET A 568 -9.44 21.27 23.40
CA MET A 568 -10.42 22.05 22.63
C MET A 568 -11.87 21.60 22.89
N SER A 569 -12.10 20.29 23.03
CA SER A 569 -13.42 19.73 23.37
C SER A 569 -13.88 20.14 24.79
N LEU A 570 -12.97 20.05 25.77
CA LEU A 570 -13.24 20.51 27.16
C LEU A 570 -13.61 21.99 27.17
N ARG A 571 -12.85 22.83 26.49
CA ARG A 571 -13.14 24.26 26.38
C ARG A 571 -14.52 24.53 25.76
N LYS A 572 -14.80 23.86 24.64
CA LYS A 572 -16.07 23.97 23.91
C LYS A 572 -17.27 23.59 24.80
N SER A 573 -17.09 22.61 25.68
CA SER A 573 -18.11 22.16 26.61
C SER A 573 -18.11 22.92 27.95
N GLY A 574 -17.25 23.94 28.13
CA GLY A 574 -17.15 24.72 29.35
C GLY A 574 -16.60 23.94 30.55
N GLN A 575 -15.89 22.83 30.30
CA GLN A 575 -15.25 22.05 31.36
C GLN A 575 -13.91 22.68 31.79
N PRO A 576 -13.46 22.47 33.04
CA PRO A 576 -12.17 22.95 33.50
C PRO A 576 -11.01 22.42 32.67
N LEU A 577 -10.05 23.29 32.31
CA LEU A 577 -8.91 22.93 31.49
C LEU A 577 -7.72 22.45 32.35
N PRO A 578 -6.83 21.57 31.78
CA PRO A 578 -5.62 21.13 32.46
C PRO A 578 -4.60 22.24 32.64
N ALA A 579 -3.57 22.01 33.45
CA ALA A 579 -2.43 22.90 33.66
C ALA A 579 -1.69 23.29 32.40
N GLY A 580 -1.53 22.31 31.48
CA GLY A 580 -0.83 22.50 30.21
C GLY A 580 -0.86 21.27 29.34
N ILE A 581 -0.37 21.43 28.10
CA ILE A 581 -0.26 20.37 27.09
C ILE A 581 1.21 20.11 26.79
N PHE A 582 1.69 18.89 26.96
CA PHE A 582 3.01 18.41 26.51
C PHE A 582 2.86 17.62 25.20
N ALA A 583 3.15 18.28 24.09
CA ALA A 583 2.96 17.76 22.74
C ALA A 583 4.31 17.42 22.08
N VAL A 584 4.47 16.14 21.68
CA VAL A 584 5.69 15.63 21.06
C VAL A 584 5.40 15.24 19.62
N CYS A 585 6.10 15.84 18.65
CA CYS A 585 5.99 15.51 17.22
C CYS A 585 4.52 15.36 16.75
N PRO A 586 3.66 16.39 16.97
CA PRO A 586 2.22 16.23 16.84
C PRO A 586 1.76 15.93 15.43
N PHE A 587 0.85 14.96 15.28
CA PHE A 587 0.04 14.75 14.08
C PHE A 587 -1.25 15.55 14.26
N ALA A 588 -1.23 16.82 13.86
CA ALA A 588 -2.29 17.79 14.11
C ALA A 588 -3.04 18.24 12.85
N ASP A 589 -2.56 17.87 11.67
CA ASP A 589 -3.17 18.14 10.37
C ASP A 589 -3.37 16.82 9.59
N LEU A 590 -4.55 16.22 9.73
CA LEU A 590 -4.88 14.98 9.04
C LEU A 590 -5.27 15.19 7.55
N THR A 591 -5.27 16.45 7.07
CA THR A 591 -5.36 16.77 5.65
C THR A 591 -4.03 16.62 4.93
N LEU A 592 -2.93 16.48 5.67
CA LEU A 592 -1.55 16.39 5.17
C LEU A 592 -1.14 17.59 4.30
N SER A 593 -1.60 18.79 4.67
CA SER A 593 -1.36 20.02 3.89
C SER A 593 -0.02 20.71 4.18
N GLY A 594 0.75 20.21 5.15
CA GLY A 594 2.09 20.72 5.47
C GLY A 594 3.11 20.42 4.37
N ASP A 595 3.96 21.40 4.02
CA ASP A 595 5.00 21.22 3.01
C ASP A 595 6.05 20.18 3.40
N SER A 596 6.29 19.97 4.71
CA SER A 596 7.24 18.98 5.23
C SER A 596 6.86 17.55 4.81
N ILE A 597 5.58 17.24 4.63
CA ILE A 597 5.11 15.97 4.09
C ILE A 597 5.77 15.65 2.74
N ARG A 598 5.99 16.66 1.91
CA ARG A 598 6.62 16.54 0.59
C ARG A 598 8.13 16.77 0.65
N THR A 599 8.58 17.83 1.35
CA THR A 599 10.00 18.23 1.35
C THR A 599 10.88 17.32 2.20
N ARG A 600 10.28 16.62 3.18
CA ARG A 600 10.92 15.62 4.04
C ARG A 600 10.62 14.18 3.60
N GLU A 601 10.07 13.97 2.42
CA GLU A 601 9.82 12.63 1.88
C GLU A 601 11.14 11.85 1.82
N GLY A 602 11.15 10.67 2.44
CA GLY A 602 12.33 9.80 2.51
C GLY A 602 13.37 10.18 3.58
N THR A 603 13.11 11.15 4.45
CA THR A 603 13.97 11.49 5.58
C THR A 603 13.39 11.06 6.95
N ASP A 604 12.18 10.49 6.94
CA ASP A 604 11.47 9.99 8.12
C ASP A 604 11.07 8.52 7.90
N PRO A 605 11.65 7.56 8.65
CA PRO A 605 11.34 6.14 8.49
C PRO A 605 10.06 5.71 9.20
N ALA A 606 9.55 6.51 10.13
CA ALA A 606 8.36 6.21 10.92
C ALA A 606 7.09 6.76 10.29
N ALA A 607 7.17 7.98 9.72
CA ALA A 607 6.04 8.68 9.17
C ALA A 607 6.35 9.21 7.76
N ASN A 608 5.74 8.63 6.75
CA ASN A 608 5.80 9.10 5.37
C ASN A 608 4.39 9.41 4.86
N ARG A 609 4.29 10.07 3.70
CA ARG A 609 3.01 10.47 3.12
C ARG A 609 2.00 9.31 3.05
N ASP A 610 2.45 8.14 2.60
CA ASP A 610 1.57 6.98 2.40
C ASP A 610 1.05 6.42 3.73
N SER A 611 1.93 6.21 4.71
CA SER A 611 1.54 5.73 6.04
C SER A 611 0.62 6.72 6.74
N LEU A 612 0.92 8.02 6.67
CA LEU A 612 0.08 9.08 7.23
C LEU A 612 -1.28 9.15 6.54
N THR A 613 -1.35 9.05 5.21
CA THR A 613 -2.62 8.97 4.46
C THR A 613 -3.46 7.78 4.90
N PHE A 614 -2.83 6.61 5.02
CA PHE A 614 -3.52 5.40 5.47
C PHE A 614 -4.08 5.54 6.90
N MET A 615 -3.28 6.06 7.82
CA MET A 615 -3.66 6.24 9.22
C MET A 615 -4.77 7.30 9.38
N ALA A 616 -4.59 8.46 8.77
CA ALA A 616 -5.56 9.54 8.79
C ALA A 616 -6.92 9.10 8.23
N ALA A 617 -6.92 8.51 7.02
CA ALA A 617 -8.13 8.01 6.37
C ALA A 617 -8.83 6.91 7.18
N SER A 618 -8.08 6.08 7.91
CA SER A 618 -8.64 5.07 8.82
C SER A 618 -9.34 5.72 10.01
N TYR A 619 -8.82 6.84 10.52
CA TYR A 619 -9.36 7.54 11.69
C TYR A 619 -10.59 8.37 11.37
N PHE A 620 -10.54 9.28 10.37
CA PHE A 620 -11.66 10.18 10.08
C PHE A 620 -12.70 9.57 9.11
N GLN A 621 -12.33 8.56 8.30
CA GLN A 621 -13.19 7.87 7.32
C GLN A 621 -13.96 8.83 6.41
N ASP A 622 -15.29 8.94 6.57
CA ASP A 622 -16.16 9.80 5.76
C ASP A 622 -16.34 11.22 6.32
N ARG A 623 -15.71 11.53 7.48
CA ARG A 623 -15.76 12.85 8.10
C ARG A 623 -14.88 13.86 7.37
N ASP A 624 -15.11 15.14 7.64
CA ASP A 624 -14.25 16.21 7.13
C ASP A 624 -12.89 16.20 7.86
N PRO A 625 -11.77 15.93 7.19
CA PRO A 625 -10.47 15.94 7.85
C PRO A 625 -10.05 17.32 8.38
N SER A 626 -10.68 18.40 7.93
CA SER A 626 -10.43 19.75 8.45
C SER A 626 -11.23 20.11 9.72
N ASP A 627 -12.11 19.19 10.21
CA ASP A 627 -12.78 19.39 11.51
C ASP A 627 -11.74 19.60 12.61
N PRO A 628 -11.84 20.70 13.39
CA PRO A 628 -10.91 21.02 14.48
C PRO A 628 -10.70 19.94 15.54
N LEU A 629 -11.65 19.03 15.71
CA LEU A 629 -11.51 17.92 16.66
C LEU A 629 -10.92 16.66 16.01
N ILE A 630 -10.75 16.66 14.69
CA ILE A 630 -10.00 15.66 13.92
C ILE A 630 -8.59 16.18 13.66
N SER A 631 -8.48 17.41 13.14
CA SER A 631 -7.23 18.13 12.88
C SER A 631 -7.13 19.39 13.75
N PRO A 632 -6.58 19.27 14.95
CA PRO A 632 -6.53 20.39 15.91
C PRO A 632 -5.79 21.62 15.40
N LEU A 633 -4.95 21.47 14.40
CA LEU A 633 -4.29 22.58 13.73
C LEU A 633 -5.29 23.63 13.21
N PHE A 634 -6.48 23.23 12.75
CA PHE A 634 -7.50 24.14 12.22
C PHE A 634 -8.42 24.73 13.32
N GLY A 635 -8.19 24.35 14.58
CA GLY A 635 -8.98 24.81 15.71
C GLY A 635 -8.72 26.26 16.12
N ASP A 636 -9.56 26.75 17.04
CA ASP A 636 -9.36 28.00 17.74
C ASP A 636 -8.48 27.77 18.98
N PHE A 637 -7.33 28.45 19.05
CA PHE A 637 -6.36 28.35 20.14
C PHE A 637 -6.59 29.34 21.28
N ALA A 638 -7.46 30.34 21.12
CA ALA A 638 -7.69 31.34 22.14
C ALA A 638 -8.13 30.71 23.48
N GLY A 639 -7.46 31.05 24.56
CA GLY A 639 -7.77 30.56 25.91
C GLY A 639 -7.38 29.09 26.18
N LEU A 640 -6.60 28.45 25.33
CA LEU A 640 -5.97 27.17 25.66
C LEU A 640 -4.88 27.35 26.72
N PRO A 641 -4.60 26.33 27.56
CA PRO A 641 -3.53 26.37 28.53
C PRO A 641 -2.15 26.40 27.87
N PRO A 642 -1.07 26.68 28.62
CA PRO A 642 0.29 26.63 28.10
C PRO A 642 0.64 25.34 27.36
N ILE A 643 1.39 25.47 26.28
CA ILE A 643 1.81 24.31 25.44
C ILE A 643 3.34 24.22 25.47
N PHE A 644 3.85 23.02 25.85
CA PHE A 644 5.22 22.64 25.55
C PHE A 644 5.22 21.79 24.27
N LEU A 645 5.97 22.21 23.27
CA LEU A 645 5.97 21.63 21.95
C LEU A 645 7.39 21.26 21.53
N THR A 646 7.58 20.01 21.08
CA THR A 646 8.85 19.57 20.50
C THR A 646 8.62 18.76 19.22
N ALA A 647 9.56 18.89 18.27
CA ALA A 647 9.52 18.16 16.99
C ALA A 647 10.92 17.98 16.43
N ALA A 648 11.15 16.90 15.67
CA ALA A 648 12.38 16.68 14.92
C ALA A 648 12.32 17.41 13.58
N THR A 649 13.36 18.18 13.24
CA THR A 649 13.33 18.99 12.00
C THR A 649 13.36 18.15 10.72
N ASN A 650 13.70 16.87 10.83
CA ASN A 650 13.77 15.91 9.72
C ASN A 650 12.47 15.12 9.49
N GLU A 651 11.51 15.21 10.42
CA GLU A 651 10.28 14.42 10.32
C GLU A 651 9.27 15.01 9.32
N ALA A 652 8.43 14.15 8.76
CA ALA A 652 7.37 14.54 7.84
C ALA A 652 6.34 15.47 8.48
N LEU A 653 6.08 15.35 9.79
CA LEU A 653 5.13 16.16 10.55
C LEU A 653 5.71 17.49 11.11
N PHE A 654 6.92 17.88 10.68
CA PHE A 654 7.57 19.09 11.21
C PHE A 654 6.73 20.36 11.05
N ASP A 655 6.06 20.52 9.89
CA ASP A 655 5.20 21.69 9.65
C ASP A 655 3.95 21.71 10.52
N ASP A 656 3.44 20.56 10.94
CA ASP A 656 2.35 20.50 11.91
C ASP A 656 2.75 21.23 13.21
N ALA A 657 3.95 20.93 13.71
CA ALA A 657 4.48 21.57 14.92
C ALA A 657 4.74 23.07 14.71
N VAL A 658 5.34 23.46 13.58
CA VAL A 658 5.61 24.88 13.28
C VAL A 658 4.32 25.68 13.17
N ARG A 659 3.37 25.19 12.39
CA ARG A 659 2.07 25.85 12.17
C ARG A 659 1.24 25.91 13.45
N LEU A 660 1.28 24.85 14.28
CA LEU A 660 0.63 24.80 15.59
C LEU A 660 1.21 25.87 16.52
N ARG A 661 2.56 25.96 16.64
CA ARG A 661 3.26 26.99 17.38
C ARG A 661 2.80 28.40 16.98
N ASP A 662 2.83 28.68 15.67
CA ASP A 662 2.53 30.01 15.14
C ASP A 662 1.07 30.42 15.42
N ARG A 663 0.13 29.48 15.23
CA ARG A 663 -1.29 29.72 15.52
C ARG A 663 -1.56 29.89 17.00
N ALA A 664 -0.92 29.11 17.87
CA ALA A 664 -1.07 29.23 19.33
C ALA A 664 -0.51 30.54 19.83
N ILE A 665 0.68 30.95 19.39
CA ILE A 665 1.26 32.27 19.75
C ILE A 665 0.37 33.41 19.25
N ALA A 666 -0.11 33.37 18.02
CA ALA A 666 -1.01 34.37 17.47
C ALA A 666 -2.33 34.49 18.25
N ALA A 667 -2.79 33.41 18.88
CA ALA A 667 -3.97 33.37 19.75
C ALA A 667 -3.66 33.74 21.22
N GLY A 668 -2.43 34.12 21.55
CA GLY A 668 -2.02 34.55 22.92
C GLY A 668 -1.73 33.39 23.87
N VAL A 669 -1.52 32.15 23.36
CA VAL A 669 -1.15 31.02 24.20
C VAL A 669 0.35 31.06 24.52
N ASP A 670 0.72 30.73 25.75
CA ASP A 670 2.13 30.56 26.16
C ASP A 670 2.69 29.29 25.58
N VAL A 671 3.61 29.41 24.60
CA VAL A 671 4.22 28.28 23.91
C VAL A 671 5.71 28.18 24.21
N THR A 672 6.12 27.05 24.79
CA THR A 672 7.53 26.71 24.94
C THR A 672 7.87 25.72 23.79
N TYR A 673 8.70 26.14 22.83
CA TYR A 673 9.01 25.38 21.62
C TYR A 673 10.47 24.91 21.56
N HIS A 674 10.66 23.61 21.43
CA HIS A 674 11.97 22.93 21.32
C HIS A 674 12.11 22.10 20.06
N PRO A 675 12.45 22.69 18.90
CA PRO A 675 12.80 21.90 17.72
C PRO A 675 14.14 21.20 17.93
N VAL A 676 14.30 19.98 17.41
CA VAL A 676 15.51 19.20 17.54
C VAL A 676 16.02 18.81 16.14
N ASP A 677 17.22 19.32 15.81
CA ASP A 677 17.86 19.02 14.54
C ASP A 677 18.44 17.61 14.53
N ASP A 678 18.55 17.04 13.32
CA ASP A 678 19.21 15.75 13.08
C ASP A 678 18.69 14.63 14.00
N SER A 679 17.35 14.51 14.12
CA SER A 679 16.70 13.51 14.95
C SER A 679 15.55 12.83 14.21
N VAL A 680 14.88 11.88 14.86
CA VAL A 680 13.81 11.07 14.27
C VAL A 680 12.45 11.44 14.83
N HIS A 681 11.38 11.06 14.15
CA HIS A 681 10.01 11.16 14.64
C HIS A 681 9.88 10.50 16.02
N ILE A 682 9.22 11.18 16.96
CA ILE A 682 9.06 10.77 18.35
C ILE A 682 10.43 10.41 19.01
N PHE A 683 11.47 11.18 18.75
CA PHE A 683 12.80 10.94 19.32
C PHE A 683 12.81 10.77 20.85
N PRO A 684 11.89 11.35 21.64
CA PRO A 684 11.84 11.10 23.08
C PRO A 684 11.55 9.64 23.48
N LEU A 685 11.11 8.77 22.56
CA LEU A 685 11.02 7.34 22.84
C LEU A 685 12.40 6.68 23.00
N PHE A 686 13.45 7.27 22.47
CA PHE A 686 14.82 6.73 22.50
C PHE A 686 15.64 7.29 23.67
N PRO A 687 15.74 6.57 24.81
CA PRO A 687 16.37 7.09 26.02
C PRO A 687 17.89 7.32 25.87
N PHE A 688 18.52 6.69 24.88
CA PHE A 688 19.95 6.82 24.62
C PHE A 688 20.32 8.10 23.84
N LEU A 689 19.32 8.87 23.35
CA LEU A 689 19.57 10.12 22.66
C LEU A 689 19.78 11.25 23.68
N PRO A 690 20.88 12.03 23.61
CA PRO A 690 21.11 13.16 24.50
C PRO A 690 20.01 14.21 24.47
N GLU A 691 19.42 14.47 23.28
CA GLU A 691 18.31 15.37 23.09
C GLU A 691 17.03 14.94 23.81
N THR A 692 16.81 13.63 23.99
CA THR A 692 15.70 13.12 24.80
C THR A 692 15.83 13.60 26.24
N SER A 693 17.00 13.43 26.85
CA SER A 693 17.25 13.87 28.23
C SER A 693 17.13 15.39 28.36
N ALA A 694 17.64 16.15 27.40
CA ALA A 694 17.56 17.60 27.38
C ALA A 694 16.11 18.12 27.30
N VAL A 695 15.31 17.57 26.40
CA VAL A 695 13.90 17.96 26.23
C VAL A 695 13.09 17.60 27.48
N LEU A 696 13.27 16.41 28.05
CA LEU A 696 12.55 16.01 29.26
C LEU A 696 12.96 16.85 30.48
N ALA A 697 14.22 17.24 30.61
CA ALA A 697 14.63 18.20 31.68
C ALA A 697 13.97 19.57 31.53
N ASN A 698 13.87 20.12 30.31
CA ASN A 698 13.17 21.36 30.04
C ASN A 698 11.65 21.21 30.28
N ALA A 699 11.06 20.08 29.95
CA ALA A 699 9.66 19.78 30.20
C ALA A 699 9.35 19.70 31.69
N ALA A 700 10.27 19.17 32.52
CA ALA A 700 10.14 19.13 33.97
C ALA A 700 10.03 20.56 34.54
N VAL A 701 10.94 21.48 34.18
CA VAL A 701 10.93 22.88 34.59
C VAL A 701 9.64 23.60 34.16
N TRP A 702 9.22 23.36 32.92
CA TRP A 702 7.97 23.90 32.40
C TRP A 702 6.76 23.33 33.17
N GLY A 703 6.72 22.01 33.43
CA GLY A 703 5.64 21.36 34.17
C GLY A 703 5.47 21.88 35.58
N ASP A 704 6.57 22.16 36.28
CA ASP A 704 6.54 22.80 37.60
C ASP A 704 5.97 24.22 37.53
N ARG A 705 6.31 24.97 36.50
CA ARG A 705 5.81 26.35 36.30
C ARG A 705 4.29 26.39 36.09
N VAL A 706 3.78 25.52 35.20
CA VAL A 706 2.35 25.56 34.79
C VAL A 706 1.41 24.97 35.84
N ARG A 707 1.91 24.16 36.79
CA ARG A 707 1.13 23.58 37.89
C ARG A 707 1.11 24.39 39.16
N ARG A 708 1.85 25.51 39.22
CA ARG A 708 1.79 26.51 40.30
C ARG A 708 0.59 27.43 40.14
#